data_ea010eaaee270c88185fd590337f5ae0
#
_entry.id   ea010eaaee270c88185fd590337f5ae0
#
_cell.length_a   1.000
_cell.length_b   1.000
_cell.length_c   1.000
_cell.angle_alpha   90.00
_cell.angle_beta   90.00
_cell.angle_gamma   90.00
#
_symmetry.space_group_name_H-M   'P 1'
#
loop_
_entity.id
_entity.type
_entity.pdbx_description
1 polymer ?
#
loop_
_entity_poly.entity_id
_entity_poly.type
_entity_poly.pdbx_seq_one_letter_code
_entity_poly.pdbx_strand_id
1 'polypeptide(L)'
;LDSICVVNTYTTPLNVKMKTFYSNIDSNIFQQCKKILDGQREGLLFNYETDGLIFTPCDKSVGSSKVGEITKSKKTRWDYSLKWKPPEFNTIDFLVKTKKDENKQDIIGNIFTDGNNLTSYDKLNQYKTLILHVGFDESKHGFINPCDDVYNDKIPDSKEKSSYKAMPFIPYEPMPSYPIHTTNIILKNFGGDKKLFTEDNKTIFEDDMVVEFRWEQTMKRGWQWIPIRVRYDKTSEYQRKGRITCNAYTTAEGVWRSINKPITEHIISTGLDIPDTLDDNIYYDRTSNETNTKSLRDFHNRYVKRNLIKNVSKRGNTLIDMSVGMGGDLQKWIDSKLSFVFGIDYSKDNIQNRLKGVCARYLRAKKKYRVLPKALFIQGNSALNIKSGLCCFSEKGKQIIQALNGFGPKDEGLLGTGVYKQYGVAKNGFDIISNQFSIHYFFENKNTFYNFVRNLNENCKIGGYFIGTCYDGKRVFQKLKDKNLGESTFILNENETKMWDIKKLYSQNEFPNDENSLGYPVDVYQESINKTFREYLVNFEFFTRVLENYGFVPITTQEANSMGFPQAIGSFEDLFDNMMDDIHNNKLKKFNVGKAYNLTSNEKIISFLNNYFIYKKVRNPNAKEITDNILNITEQEAELSKNQNDELQKTQDKPKTRQVKKYKKKLKLPK
;
A
#
# COMPACT_ATOMS: atom_id res chain seq x y z
N LEU A 1 25.68 -36.36 10.83
CA LEU A 1 25.09 -35.82 12.08
C LEU A 1 24.55 -36.96 12.96
N ASP A 2 23.90 -37.96 12.37
CA ASP A 2 23.39 -39.14 13.11
C ASP A 2 24.49 -39.86 13.88
N SER A 3 25.67 -40.01 13.31
CA SER A 3 26.83 -40.64 13.96
C SER A 3 27.41 -39.82 15.13
N ILE A 4 27.16 -38.50 15.18
CA ILE A 4 27.62 -37.59 16.26
C ILE A 4 26.59 -37.56 17.40
N CYS A 5 25.31 -37.74 17.08
CA CYS A 5 24.21 -37.64 18.06
C CYS A 5 23.93 -38.94 18.81
N VAL A 6 24.55 -40.08 18.43
CA VAL A 6 24.30 -41.41 19.02
C VAL A 6 25.10 -41.70 20.29
N VAL A 7 26.04 -40.85 20.71
CA VAL A 7 26.80 -41.06 21.96
C VAL A 7 26.02 -40.59 23.17
N ASN A 8 25.03 -41.37 23.56
CA ASN A 8 24.38 -41.23 24.86
C ASN A 8 25.16 -42.07 25.90
N THR A 9 26.26 -41.54 26.40
CA THR A 9 26.84 -42.08 27.62
C THR A 9 26.15 -41.42 28.81
N TYR A 10 25.65 -42.24 29.73
CA TYR A 10 24.92 -41.84 30.95
C TYR A 10 25.66 -40.86 31.88
N THR A 11 26.83 -40.42 31.45
CA THR A 11 27.73 -39.57 32.23
C THR A 11 27.82 -38.09 31.76
N THR A 12 27.16 -37.73 30.68
CA THR A 12 27.21 -36.35 30.19
C THR A 12 25.97 -35.53 30.61
N PRO A 13 26.12 -34.32 31.18
CA PRO A 13 25.00 -33.47 31.57
C PRO A 13 24.21 -32.87 30.37
N LEU A 14 24.67 -33.15 29.14
CA LEU A 14 24.08 -32.63 27.90
C LEU A 14 23.55 -33.79 27.07
N ASN A 15 22.26 -33.71 26.69
CA ASN A 15 21.63 -34.60 25.76
C ASN A 15 21.52 -33.89 24.38
N VAL A 16 22.31 -34.33 23.41
CA VAL A 16 22.31 -33.81 22.05
C VAL A 16 21.45 -34.70 21.17
N LYS A 17 20.37 -34.12 20.63
CA LYS A 17 19.48 -34.83 19.68
C LYS A 17 19.40 -34.03 18.37
N MET A 18 19.38 -34.78 17.27
CA MET A 18 19.11 -34.21 15.95
C MET A 18 17.63 -33.86 15.84
N LYS A 19 17.35 -32.69 15.27
CA LYS A 19 15.98 -32.27 14.98
C LYS A 19 15.49 -32.92 13.71
N THR A 20 14.34 -33.58 13.74
CA THR A 20 13.72 -34.18 12.56
C THR A 20 13.13 -33.06 11.68
N PHE A 21 13.46 -33.13 10.39
CA PHE A 21 12.84 -32.29 9.38
C PHE A 21 11.72 -33.08 8.67
N TYR A 22 10.61 -32.42 8.49
CA TYR A 22 9.44 -32.95 7.78
C TYR A 22 9.35 -32.26 6.42
N SER A 23 9.30 -33.03 5.34
CA SER A 23 9.26 -32.48 3.98
C SER A 23 7.90 -32.74 3.32
N ASN A 24 7.62 -32.03 2.23
CA ASN A 24 6.43 -32.25 1.41
C ASN A 24 6.54 -33.39 0.41
N ILE A 25 7.58 -34.22 0.52
CA ILE A 25 7.81 -35.38 -0.38
C ILE A 25 6.83 -36.51 -0.06
N ASP A 26 6.64 -36.81 1.24
CA ASP A 26 5.80 -37.89 1.69
C ASP A 26 4.32 -37.56 1.82
N SER A 27 4.01 -36.30 2.07
CA SER A 27 2.65 -35.76 2.18
C SER A 27 2.68 -34.25 2.05
N ASN A 28 1.52 -33.60 1.89
CA ASN A 28 1.49 -32.14 1.76
C ASN A 28 1.97 -31.45 3.04
N ILE A 29 2.43 -30.21 2.91
CA ILE A 29 3.03 -29.43 4.00
C ILE A 29 2.08 -29.25 5.19
N PHE A 30 0.77 -29.12 4.97
CA PHE A 30 -0.23 -28.95 6.02
C PHE A 30 -0.37 -30.21 6.88
N GLN A 31 -0.37 -31.38 6.26
CA GLN A 31 -0.37 -32.67 6.98
C GLN A 31 0.89 -32.85 7.83
N GLN A 32 2.05 -32.43 7.33
CA GLN A 32 3.30 -32.45 8.10
C GLN A 32 3.25 -31.47 9.28
N CYS A 33 2.70 -30.27 9.10
CA CYS A 33 2.47 -29.33 10.21
C CYS A 33 1.56 -29.94 11.26
N LYS A 34 0.44 -30.56 10.85
CA LYS A 34 -0.48 -31.26 11.75
C LYS A 34 0.22 -32.32 12.57
N LYS A 35 1.02 -33.19 11.90
CA LYS A 35 1.78 -34.25 12.56
C LYS A 35 2.73 -33.74 13.64
N ILE A 36 3.42 -32.59 13.37
CA ILE A 36 4.31 -31.98 14.35
C ILE A 36 3.50 -31.42 15.54
N LEU A 37 2.40 -30.69 15.26
CA LEU A 37 1.59 -30.06 16.31
C LEU A 37 0.87 -31.08 17.19
N ASP A 38 0.34 -32.16 16.59
CA ASP A 38 -0.28 -33.25 17.33
C ASP A 38 0.75 -33.98 18.20
N GLY A 39 1.90 -34.35 17.64
CA GLY A 39 2.97 -35.00 18.38
C GLY A 39 3.59 -34.13 19.49
N GLN A 40 3.57 -32.82 19.33
CA GLN A 40 3.94 -31.90 20.40
C GLN A 40 2.92 -31.93 21.57
N ARG A 41 1.62 -31.89 21.27
CA ARG A 41 0.57 -31.97 22.27
C ARG A 41 0.57 -33.29 23.06
N GLU A 42 0.91 -34.35 22.38
CA GLU A 42 1.02 -35.70 22.97
C GLU A 42 2.34 -35.90 23.74
N GLY A 43 3.26 -34.93 23.71
CA GLY A 43 4.55 -35.03 24.37
C GLY A 43 5.51 -36.04 23.73
N LEU A 44 5.24 -36.49 22.50
CA LEU A 44 5.99 -37.53 21.83
C LEU A 44 7.26 -37.05 21.12
N LEU A 45 7.30 -35.80 20.70
CA LEU A 45 8.36 -35.25 19.85
C LEU A 45 9.46 -34.50 20.60
N PHE A 46 9.12 -33.82 21.67
CA PHE A 46 10.05 -32.90 22.34
C PHE A 46 9.95 -33.02 23.87
N ASN A 47 11.10 -32.94 24.54
CA ASN A 47 11.18 -32.89 26.00
C ASN A 47 11.25 -31.42 26.52
N TYR A 48 10.88 -30.47 25.69
CA TYR A 48 10.91 -29.03 25.98
C TYR A 48 9.73 -28.34 25.30
N GLU A 49 9.36 -27.20 25.83
CA GLU A 49 8.31 -26.34 25.23
C GLU A 49 8.78 -25.73 23.91
N THR A 50 7.89 -25.68 22.94
CA THR A 50 8.13 -25.04 21.65
C THR A 50 7.17 -23.87 21.45
N ASP A 51 7.60 -22.86 20.69
CA ASP A 51 6.81 -21.65 20.45
C ASP A 51 6.23 -21.57 19.02
N GLY A 52 6.28 -22.71 18.28
CA GLY A 52 5.70 -22.78 16.93
C GLY A 52 6.52 -23.59 15.94
N LEU A 53 6.36 -23.29 14.65
CA LEU A 53 6.98 -24.00 13.53
C LEU A 53 7.98 -23.12 12.79
N ILE A 54 9.04 -23.75 12.26
CA ILE A 54 10.03 -23.10 11.39
C ILE A 54 9.97 -23.76 10.01
N PHE A 55 9.72 -22.96 8.98
CA PHE A 55 9.74 -23.38 7.59
C PHE A 55 11.07 -22.97 6.95
N THR A 56 11.73 -23.92 6.33
CA THR A 56 13.04 -23.73 5.69
C THR A 56 12.96 -24.27 4.27
N PRO A 57 13.30 -23.48 3.22
CA PRO A 57 13.32 -24.00 1.86
C PRO A 57 14.39 -25.11 1.72
N CYS A 58 14.03 -26.19 1.03
CA CYS A 58 14.92 -27.33 0.82
C CYS A 58 15.89 -27.15 -0.35
N ASP A 59 15.59 -26.21 -1.26
CA ASP A 59 16.33 -25.94 -2.49
C ASP A 59 17.37 -24.83 -2.38
N LYS A 60 17.49 -24.18 -1.22
CA LYS A 60 18.43 -23.06 -0.98
C LYS A 60 19.32 -23.35 0.22
N SER A 61 20.62 -23.13 0.06
CA SER A 61 21.54 -23.15 1.19
C SER A 61 21.27 -22.00 2.15
N VAL A 62 21.49 -22.24 3.45
CA VAL A 62 21.27 -21.22 4.51
C VAL A 62 22.06 -19.96 4.22
N GLY A 63 21.38 -18.83 4.16
CA GLY A 63 21.97 -17.53 3.82
C GLY A 63 22.01 -17.20 2.32
N SER A 64 21.57 -18.10 1.45
CA SER A 64 21.48 -17.89 -0.01
C SER A 64 20.10 -17.41 -0.45
N SER A 65 20.05 -16.64 -1.53
CA SER A 65 18.80 -16.27 -2.22
C SER A 65 18.52 -17.08 -3.48
N LYS A 66 19.51 -17.85 -3.96
CA LYS A 66 19.44 -18.61 -5.20
C LYS A 66 19.62 -20.10 -4.96
N VAL A 67 18.94 -20.91 -5.78
CA VAL A 67 19.12 -22.37 -5.80
C VAL A 67 20.54 -22.72 -6.23
N GLY A 68 21.18 -23.64 -5.52
CA GLY A 68 22.54 -24.13 -5.85
C GLY A 68 23.71 -23.19 -5.49
N GLU A 69 23.42 -22.01 -4.92
CA GLU A 69 24.46 -21.07 -4.48
C GLU A 69 25.08 -21.55 -3.16
N ILE A 70 26.41 -21.64 -3.11
CA ILE A 70 27.16 -21.95 -1.88
C ILE A 70 27.40 -20.63 -1.12
N THR A 71 26.83 -20.50 0.06
CA THR A 71 26.99 -19.29 0.88
C THR A 71 28.37 -19.23 1.52
N LYS A 72 29.04 -18.10 1.37
CA LYS A 72 30.23 -17.77 2.19
C LYS A 72 29.76 -17.49 3.61
N SER A 73 30.40 -18.11 4.59
CA SER A 73 30.10 -18.03 6.03
C SER A 73 30.14 -16.60 6.59
N LYS A 74 29.08 -15.82 6.36
CA LYS A 74 28.83 -14.57 7.07
C LYS A 74 27.53 -14.71 7.86
N LYS A 75 27.52 -14.22 9.11
CA LYS A 75 26.30 -14.10 9.92
C LYS A 75 25.36 -13.08 9.27
N THR A 76 24.57 -13.53 8.30
CA THR A 76 23.55 -12.71 7.63
C THR A 76 22.17 -13.18 8.05
N ARG A 77 21.25 -12.25 8.22
CA ARG A 77 19.83 -12.57 8.36
C ARG A 77 19.36 -13.27 7.08
N TRP A 78 18.69 -14.40 7.25
CA TRP A 78 18.14 -15.16 6.13
C TRP A 78 16.62 -15.04 6.08
N ASP A 79 16.12 -14.27 5.13
CA ASP A 79 14.70 -13.90 5.04
C ASP A 79 13.83 -15.04 4.46
N TYR A 80 14.41 -16.12 3.96
CA TYR A 80 13.69 -17.30 3.47
C TYR A 80 13.30 -18.29 4.56
N SER A 81 13.79 -18.14 5.79
CA SER A 81 13.35 -18.91 6.94
C SER A 81 12.11 -18.24 7.55
N LEU A 82 10.96 -18.88 7.44
CA LEU A 82 9.70 -18.37 7.97
C LEU A 82 9.41 -19.05 9.31
N LYS A 83 8.83 -18.28 10.25
CA LYS A 83 8.43 -18.77 11.57
C LYS A 83 6.94 -18.53 11.75
N TRP A 84 6.22 -19.58 12.08
CA TRP A 84 4.85 -19.50 12.52
C TRP A 84 4.78 -19.68 14.03
N LYS A 85 3.95 -18.87 14.68
CA LYS A 85 3.63 -19.01 16.10
C LYS A 85 2.12 -18.99 16.29
N PRO A 86 1.58 -19.75 17.24
CA PRO A 86 0.22 -19.56 17.69
C PRO A 86 -0.05 -18.09 18.04
N PRO A 87 -1.27 -17.58 17.82
CA PRO A 87 -1.59 -16.15 18.03
C PRO A 87 -1.22 -15.60 19.40
N GLU A 88 -1.34 -16.42 20.44
CA GLU A 88 -1.03 -16.08 21.84
C GLU A 88 0.46 -15.86 22.09
N PHE A 89 1.34 -16.39 21.25
CA PHE A 89 2.80 -16.19 21.33
C PHE A 89 3.32 -15.03 20.47
N ASN A 90 2.42 -14.25 19.88
CA ASN A 90 2.80 -13.04 19.14
C ASN A 90 3.09 -11.89 20.12
N THR A 91 4.36 -11.67 20.42
CA THR A 91 4.85 -10.69 21.37
C THR A 91 5.80 -9.69 20.74
N ILE A 92 5.90 -8.48 21.30
CA ILE A 92 6.80 -7.43 20.86
C ILE A 92 7.68 -6.98 22.02
N ASP A 93 8.99 -6.92 21.78
CA ASP A 93 9.95 -6.34 22.73
C ASP A 93 10.00 -4.82 22.52
N PHE A 94 9.41 -4.06 23.43
CA PHE A 94 9.43 -2.61 23.42
C PHE A 94 10.46 -2.03 24.38
N LEU A 95 11.10 -0.93 24.00
CA LEU A 95 11.77 -0.06 24.95
C LEU A 95 10.70 0.83 25.60
N VAL A 96 10.57 0.78 26.91
CA VAL A 96 9.50 1.48 27.66
C VAL A 96 9.98 2.82 28.18
N LYS A 97 9.11 3.82 28.11
CA LYS A 97 9.26 5.13 28.75
C LYS A 97 7.94 5.54 29.37
N THR A 98 7.98 6.04 30.58
CA THR A 98 6.79 6.59 31.24
C THR A 98 6.41 7.93 30.61
N LYS A 99 5.12 8.17 30.42
CA LYS A 99 4.59 9.46 30.00
C LYS A 99 4.82 10.50 31.12
N LYS A 100 5.44 11.63 30.75
CA LYS A 100 5.82 12.69 31.69
C LYS A 100 4.99 13.96 31.45
N ASP A 101 4.83 14.75 32.48
CA ASP A 101 4.24 16.09 32.41
C ASP A 101 5.24 17.13 31.87
N GLU A 102 4.84 18.40 31.87
CA GLU A 102 5.67 19.53 31.41
C GLU A 102 6.93 19.73 32.27
N ASN A 103 6.88 19.30 33.55
CA ASN A 103 8.00 19.36 34.51
C ASN A 103 8.89 18.09 34.45
N LYS A 104 8.68 17.19 33.48
CA LYS A 104 9.37 15.92 33.31
C LYS A 104 9.14 14.90 34.43
N GLN A 105 8.06 15.08 35.22
CA GLN A 105 7.65 14.12 36.24
C GLN A 105 6.69 13.08 35.66
N ASP A 106 6.70 11.87 36.22
CA ASP A 106 5.83 10.79 35.76
C ASP A 106 4.36 11.12 36.08
N ILE A 107 3.52 10.99 35.06
CA ILE A 107 2.08 11.19 35.23
C ILE A 107 1.49 9.94 35.86
N ILE A 108 0.93 10.10 37.07
CA ILE A 108 0.23 9.04 37.82
C ILE A 108 -1.26 9.27 37.67
N GLY A 109 -1.95 8.28 37.11
CA GLY A 109 -3.41 8.25 37.00
C GLY A 109 -4.03 7.38 38.11
N ASN A 110 -5.30 7.58 38.36
CA ASN A 110 -6.09 6.79 39.31
C ASN A 110 -7.22 6.06 38.58
N ILE A 111 -7.51 4.82 38.97
CA ILE A 111 -8.60 4.01 38.44
C ILE A 111 -9.22 3.14 39.52
N PHE A 112 -10.55 3.02 39.49
CA PHE A 112 -11.27 2.06 40.31
C PHE A 112 -11.41 0.72 39.58
N THR A 113 -11.03 -0.37 40.22
CA THR A 113 -11.00 -1.71 39.59
C THR A 113 -12.39 -2.32 39.39
N ASP A 114 -13.38 -1.98 40.24
CA ASP A 114 -14.71 -2.57 40.22
C ASP A 114 -15.84 -1.60 39.84
N GLY A 115 -15.63 -0.71 38.96
CA GLY A 115 -16.62 0.07 38.18
C GLY A 115 -17.82 0.73 38.88
N ASN A 116 -18.30 0.23 40.04
CA ASN A 116 -19.59 0.60 40.59
C ASN A 116 -19.56 1.14 42.05
N ASN A 117 -18.41 1.20 42.70
CA ASN A 117 -18.37 1.66 44.09
C ASN A 117 -17.27 2.71 44.31
N LEU A 118 -17.61 3.97 44.04
CA LEU A 118 -16.72 5.13 44.12
C LEU A 118 -16.30 5.48 45.59
N THR A 119 -16.79 4.76 46.62
CA THR A 119 -16.60 5.11 48.02
C THR A 119 -15.54 4.28 48.76
N SER A 120 -14.95 3.29 48.13
CA SER A 120 -13.97 2.42 48.77
C SER A 120 -12.54 2.79 48.36
N TYR A 121 -11.78 3.40 49.26
CA TYR A 121 -10.36 3.73 49.07
C TYR A 121 -9.49 2.50 48.77
N ASP A 122 -9.87 1.33 49.23
CA ASP A 122 -9.15 0.07 49.02
C ASP A 122 -9.19 -0.43 47.57
N LYS A 123 -10.10 0.12 46.75
CA LYS A 123 -10.27 -0.23 45.35
C LYS A 123 -9.65 0.78 44.38
N LEU A 124 -9.06 1.86 44.90
CA LEU A 124 -8.41 2.88 44.13
C LEU A 124 -6.99 2.44 43.80
N ASN A 125 -6.75 2.09 42.52
CA ASN A 125 -5.43 1.76 42.01
C ASN A 125 -4.80 2.94 41.29
N GLN A 126 -3.50 3.10 41.47
CA GLN A 126 -2.69 4.03 40.67
C GLN A 126 -2.08 3.32 39.50
N TYR A 127 -1.93 4.04 38.40
CA TYR A 127 -1.27 3.53 37.19
C TYR A 127 -0.35 4.56 36.59
N LYS A 128 0.63 4.08 35.82
CA LYS A 128 1.44 4.91 34.87
C LYS A 128 1.07 4.56 33.47
N THR A 129 1.10 5.57 32.60
CA THR A 129 0.99 5.39 31.15
C THR A 129 2.40 5.26 30.57
N LEU A 130 2.67 4.14 29.93
CA LEU A 130 3.92 3.88 29.21
C LEU A 130 3.79 4.28 27.75
N ILE A 131 4.89 4.76 27.17
CA ILE A 131 5.08 4.96 25.73
C ILE A 131 6.01 3.84 25.26
N LEU A 132 5.51 3.03 24.32
CA LEU A 132 6.17 1.84 23.80
C LEU A 132 6.95 2.18 22.54
N HIS A 133 8.26 1.99 22.58
CA HIS A 133 9.18 2.36 21.49
C HIS A 133 9.75 1.14 20.77
N VAL A 134 9.95 1.28 19.48
CA VAL A 134 10.65 0.34 18.59
C VAL A 134 11.85 0.99 17.93
N GLY A 135 12.79 0.18 17.44
CA GLY A 135 13.92 0.68 16.68
C GLY A 135 13.51 1.12 15.28
N PHE A 136 13.75 2.36 14.93
CA PHE A 136 13.31 2.98 13.68
C PHE A 136 14.44 3.70 12.96
N ASP A 137 14.49 3.53 11.64
CA ASP A 137 15.40 4.22 10.72
C ASP A 137 14.60 4.72 9.52
N GLU A 138 14.50 6.03 9.36
CA GLU A 138 13.72 6.65 8.27
C GLU A 138 14.18 6.19 6.89
N SER A 139 15.48 5.94 6.72
CA SER A 139 16.03 5.46 5.43
C SER A 139 15.53 4.08 5.04
N LYS A 140 15.27 3.22 6.03
CA LYS A 140 14.82 1.83 5.86
C LYS A 140 13.32 1.66 5.99
N HIS A 141 12.70 2.41 6.91
CA HIS A 141 11.29 2.27 7.28
C HIS A 141 10.39 3.36 6.68
N GLY A 142 10.99 4.41 6.09
CA GLY A 142 10.27 5.52 5.48
C GLY A 142 9.76 6.55 6.49
N PHE A 143 8.80 7.36 6.07
CA PHE A 143 8.15 8.36 6.91
C PHE A 143 7.00 7.73 7.73
N ILE A 144 6.80 8.16 8.98
CA ILE A 144 5.74 7.59 9.83
C ILE A 144 4.34 7.92 9.29
N ASN A 145 4.08 9.21 8.99
CA ASN A 145 2.80 9.68 8.48
C ASN A 145 3.01 10.57 7.25
N PRO A 146 3.43 10.01 6.09
CA PRO A 146 3.82 10.83 4.94
C PRO A 146 2.67 11.69 4.39
N CYS A 147 1.42 11.24 4.47
CA CYS A 147 0.29 12.02 4.00
C CYS A 147 0.00 13.20 4.91
N ASP A 148 -0.01 13.02 6.23
CA ASP A 148 -0.20 14.11 7.19
C ASP A 148 0.92 15.14 7.09
N ASP A 149 2.17 14.70 6.87
CA ASP A 149 3.29 15.60 6.65
C ASP A 149 3.10 16.46 5.38
N VAL A 150 2.55 15.87 4.32
CA VAL A 150 2.18 16.60 3.08
C VAL A 150 1.05 17.58 3.34
N TYR A 151 -0.02 17.14 4.04
CA TYR A 151 -1.19 17.98 4.32
C TYR A 151 -0.86 19.16 5.26
N ASN A 152 0.10 18.99 6.15
CA ASN A 152 0.59 20.02 7.06
C ASN A 152 1.79 20.81 6.53
N ASP A 153 2.23 20.58 5.29
CA ASP A 153 3.41 21.21 4.68
C ASP A 153 4.71 21.00 5.51
N LYS A 154 4.75 19.96 6.33
CA LYS A 154 5.90 19.63 7.17
C LYS A 154 6.93 18.82 6.37
N ILE A 155 8.21 19.14 6.59
CA ILE A 155 9.31 18.29 6.17
C ILE A 155 9.83 17.63 7.44
N PRO A 156 9.72 16.30 7.59
CA PRO A 156 10.27 15.63 8.75
C PRO A 156 11.76 15.95 8.90
N ASP A 157 12.18 16.34 10.11
CA ASP A 157 13.52 16.83 10.38
C ASP A 157 14.57 15.73 10.11
N SER A 158 15.50 16.02 9.20
CA SER A 158 16.57 15.10 8.80
C SER A 158 17.95 15.58 9.24
N LYS A 159 18.04 16.41 10.29
CA LYS A 159 19.32 16.97 10.77
C LYS A 159 20.27 15.92 11.32
N GLU A 160 19.77 14.75 11.68
CA GLU A 160 20.60 13.62 12.12
C GLU A 160 20.84 12.66 10.95
N LYS A 161 22.07 12.65 10.44
CA LYS A 161 22.52 11.61 9.50
C LYS A 161 22.34 10.25 10.17
N SER A 162 21.46 9.40 9.58
CA SER A 162 21.24 7.99 9.89
C SER A 162 21.33 7.64 11.38
N SER A 163 20.33 7.97 12.14
CA SER A 163 20.26 7.37 13.45
C SER A 163 19.11 6.36 13.52
N TYR A 164 19.49 5.11 13.63
CA TYR A 164 18.61 4.10 14.15
C TYR A 164 18.28 4.50 15.58
N LYS A 165 17.04 4.95 15.81
CA LYS A 165 16.59 5.52 17.08
C LYS A 165 15.33 4.87 17.59
N ALA A 166 15.10 4.96 18.89
CA ALA A 166 13.84 4.53 19.49
C ALA A 166 12.72 5.53 19.14
N MET A 167 11.62 5.03 18.57
CA MET A 167 10.45 5.81 18.19
C MET A 167 9.19 5.13 18.71
N PRO A 168 8.14 5.88 19.11
CA PRO A 168 6.85 5.29 19.47
C PRO A 168 6.35 4.37 18.36
N PHE A 169 5.79 3.22 18.73
CA PHE A 169 5.32 2.22 17.78
C PHE A 169 3.99 2.65 17.14
N ILE A 170 4.04 3.12 15.93
CA ILE A 170 2.88 3.49 15.11
C ILE A 170 2.84 2.54 13.91
N PRO A 171 2.01 1.48 13.94
CA PRO A 171 1.94 0.51 12.84
C PRO A 171 1.34 1.14 11.60
N TYR A 172 1.67 0.53 10.46
CA TYR A 172 1.12 0.92 9.16
C TYR A 172 -0.16 0.14 8.84
N GLU A 173 -0.19 -1.16 9.12
CA GLU A 173 -1.33 -2.02 8.76
C GLU A 173 -1.54 -3.18 9.75
N PRO A 174 -2.79 -3.34 10.26
CA PRO A 174 -3.86 -2.36 10.19
C PRO A 174 -3.53 -1.12 11.01
N MET A 175 -3.85 0.07 10.45
CA MET A 175 -3.67 1.32 11.18
C MET A 175 -4.82 1.48 12.19
N PRO A 176 -4.55 1.51 13.49
CA PRO A 176 -5.60 1.66 14.49
C PRO A 176 -6.16 3.09 14.49
N SER A 177 -7.45 3.21 14.84
CA SER A 177 -8.13 4.51 14.99
C SER A 177 -7.76 5.27 16.28
N TYR A 178 -6.93 4.67 17.14
CA TYR A 178 -6.47 5.24 18.41
C TYR A 178 -5.00 4.90 18.64
N PRO A 179 -4.28 5.68 19.49
CA PRO A 179 -2.88 5.43 19.79
C PRO A 179 -2.68 4.06 20.48
N ILE A 180 -1.94 3.15 19.86
CA ILE A 180 -1.58 1.85 20.43
C ILE A 180 -0.14 1.81 20.95
N HIS A 181 0.62 2.87 20.76
CA HIS A 181 1.97 3.00 21.32
C HIS A 181 1.96 3.40 22.80
N THR A 182 0.78 3.45 23.43
CA THR A 182 0.63 3.74 24.86
C THR A 182 -0.14 2.62 25.54
N THR A 183 0.25 2.30 26.77
CA THR A 183 -0.48 1.38 27.65
C THR A 183 -0.41 1.83 29.10
N ASN A 184 -1.48 1.57 29.85
CA ASN A 184 -1.56 1.86 31.27
C ASN A 184 -1.22 0.60 32.06
N ILE A 185 -0.34 0.73 33.05
CA ILE A 185 0.04 -0.38 33.94
C ILE A 185 -0.21 0.03 35.39
N ILE A 186 -0.95 -0.83 36.12
CA ILE A 186 -1.24 -0.62 37.54
C ILE A 186 0.05 -0.71 38.34
N LEU A 187 0.24 0.25 39.22
CA LEU A 187 1.33 0.26 40.19
C LEU A 187 1.01 -0.64 41.36
N LYS A 188 1.98 -1.44 41.82
CA LYS A 188 1.87 -2.33 42.99
C LYS A 188 2.87 -1.92 44.04
N ASN A 189 2.49 -2.14 45.31
CA ASN A 189 3.35 -1.84 46.45
C ASN A 189 4.52 -2.83 46.53
N PHE A 190 5.73 -2.31 46.71
CA PHE A 190 6.93 -3.09 46.93
C PHE A 190 7.90 -2.29 47.82
N GLY A 191 8.18 -2.79 49.03
CA GLY A 191 9.11 -2.13 49.96
C GLY A 191 8.71 -0.72 50.39
N GLY A 192 7.41 -0.39 50.39
CA GLY A 192 6.89 0.96 50.71
C GLY A 192 6.72 1.87 49.49
N ASP A 193 7.31 1.54 48.33
CA ASP A 193 7.18 2.26 47.06
C ASP A 193 6.18 1.59 46.10
N LYS A 194 5.65 2.38 45.17
CA LYS A 194 4.78 1.87 44.11
C LYS A 194 5.61 1.65 42.82
N LYS A 195 5.67 0.40 42.37
CA LYS A 195 6.47 -0.05 41.24
C LYS A 195 5.63 -0.66 40.11
N LEU A 196 6.18 -0.69 38.90
CA LEU A 196 5.63 -1.42 37.76
C LEU A 196 6.07 -2.87 37.79
N PHE A 197 5.15 -3.79 37.53
CA PHE A 197 5.41 -5.23 37.50
C PHE A 197 5.00 -5.86 36.19
N THR A 198 5.67 -6.95 35.84
CA THR A 198 5.21 -7.88 34.82
C THR A 198 3.91 -8.58 35.25
N GLU A 199 3.19 -9.19 34.30
CA GLU A 199 1.88 -9.83 34.50
C GLU A 199 1.92 -10.85 35.65
N ASP A 200 2.97 -11.64 35.77
CA ASP A 200 3.19 -12.65 36.80
C ASP A 200 3.54 -12.08 38.21
N ASN A 201 3.63 -10.76 38.32
CA ASN A 201 4.01 -10.03 39.55
C ASN A 201 5.40 -10.35 40.12
N LYS A 202 6.29 -10.94 39.32
CA LYS A 202 7.62 -11.35 39.80
C LYS A 202 8.70 -10.35 39.47
N THR A 203 8.58 -9.67 38.35
CA THR A 203 9.66 -8.82 37.83
C THR A 203 9.25 -7.35 37.83
N ILE A 204 10.06 -6.52 38.48
CA ILE A 204 9.92 -5.05 38.45
C ILE A 204 10.61 -4.51 37.19
N PHE A 205 9.97 -3.52 36.57
CA PHE A 205 10.58 -2.78 35.45
C PHE A 205 10.34 -1.28 35.56
N GLU A 206 11.15 -0.50 34.87
CA GLU A 206 11.12 0.95 34.90
C GLU A 206 11.54 1.54 33.53
N ASP A 207 11.64 2.86 33.45
CA ASP A 207 12.05 3.56 32.22
C ASP A 207 13.38 3.02 31.71
N ASP A 208 13.53 3.07 30.38
CA ASP A 208 14.72 2.64 29.65
C ASP A 208 15.06 1.14 29.78
N MET A 209 14.06 0.32 30.12
CA MET A 209 14.14 -1.13 30.02
C MET A 209 13.48 -1.64 28.74
N VAL A 210 13.96 -2.78 28.24
CA VAL A 210 13.31 -3.53 27.16
C VAL A 210 12.43 -4.60 27.77
N VAL A 211 11.13 -4.49 27.52
CA VAL A 211 10.12 -5.38 28.09
C VAL A 211 9.33 -6.02 26.96
N GLU A 212 9.06 -7.30 27.07
CA GLU A 212 8.24 -8.08 26.15
C GLU A 212 6.77 -7.93 26.52
N PHE A 213 5.93 -7.56 25.54
CA PHE A 213 4.50 -7.37 25.69
C PHE A 213 3.73 -8.29 24.77
N ARG A 214 2.60 -8.80 25.27
CA ARG A 214 1.53 -9.42 24.46
C ARG A 214 0.35 -8.47 24.30
N TRP A 215 -0.41 -8.65 23.24
CA TRP A 215 -1.62 -7.88 22.99
C TRP A 215 -2.86 -8.67 23.42
N GLU A 216 -3.73 -8.04 24.23
CA GLU A 216 -4.98 -8.59 24.67
C GLU A 216 -6.15 -7.75 24.14
N GLN A 217 -6.80 -8.24 23.10
CA GLN A 217 -7.83 -7.48 22.39
C GLN A 217 -9.09 -7.23 23.24
N THR A 218 -9.37 -8.07 24.22
CA THR A 218 -10.56 -7.97 25.09
C THR A 218 -10.46 -6.88 26.14
N MET A 219 -9.26 -6.39 26.41
CA MET A 219 -9.01 -5.33 27.38
C MET A 219 -9.48 -3.97 26.85
N LYS A 220 -9.76 -3.04 27.77
CA LYS A 220 -10.11 -1.65 27.44
C LYS A 220 -8.98 -0.98 26.64
N ARG A 221 -9.35 -0.05 25.74
CA ARG A 221 -8.37 0.78 25.02
C ARG A 221 -7.40 1.44 25.98
N GLY A 222 -6.12 1.37 25.67
CA GLY A 222 -5.05 1.87 26.51
C GLY A 222 -4.61 0.92 27.65
N TRP A 223 -5.15 -0.32 27.70
CA TRP A 223 -4.77 -1.37 28.67
C TRP A 223 -4.43 -2.70 27.96
N GLN A 224 -4.35 -2.69 26.66
CA GLN A 224 -4.29 -3.88 25.82
C GLN A 224 -2.90 -4.50 25.72
N TRP A 225 -1.84 -3.72 25.92
CA TRP A 225 -0.48 -4.25 25.99
C TRP A 225 -0.17 -4.68 27.42
N ILE A 226 0.10 -5.98 27.59
CA ILE A 226 0.37 -6.60 28.88
C ILE A 226 1.85 -6.97 28.94
N PRO A 227 2.62 -6.47 29.93
CA PRO A 227 4.03 -6.79 30.10
C PRO A 227 4.23 -8.21 30.61
N ILE A 228 4.96 -9.05 29.87
CA ILE A 228 5.18 -10.45 30.20
C ILE A 228 6.48 -10.65 30.96
N ARG A 229 7.58 -10.11 30.44
CA ARG A 229 8.91 -10.27 31.05
C ARG A 229 9.86 -9.15 30.64
N VAL A 230 10.86 -8.90 31.50
CA VAL A 230 11.96 -8.01 31.19
C VAL A 230 13.02 -8.76 30.38
N ARG A 231 13.46 -8.15 29.29
CA ARG A 231 14.57 -8.64 28.46
C ARG A 231 15.91 -8.06 29.00
N TYR A 232 16.42 -8.67 30.06
CA TYR A 232 17.64 -8.20 30.73
C TYR A 232 18.86 -8.14 29.82
N ASP A 233 19.00 -9.10 28.90
CA ASP A 233 20.04 -9.13 27.88
C ASP A 233 20.03 -7.86 27.02
N LYS A 234 18.85 -7.51 26.50
CA LYS A 234 18.63 -6.35 25.67
C LYS A 234 18.69 -5.03 26.43
N THR A 235 18.11 -5.01 27.64
CA THR A 235 18.16 -3.86 28.54
C THR A 235 19.60 -3.47 28.89
N SER A 236 20.42 -4.45 29.28
CA SER A 236 21.81 -4.26 29.62
C SER A 236 22.64 -3.72 28.44
N GLU A 237 22.40 -4.21 27.21
CA GLU A 237 23.08 -3.71 26.02
C GLU A 237 22.65 -2.27 25.69
N TYR A 238 21.35 -1.93 25.85
CA TYR A 238 20.85 -0.58 25.65
C TYR A 238 21.46 0.40 26.66
N GLN A 239 21.40 0.07 27.95
CA GLN A 239 21.88 0.95 29.03
C GLN A 239 23.39 1.16 29.00
N ARG A 240 24.17 0.12 28.67
CA ARG A 240 25.64 0.20 28.66
C ARG A 240 26.20 0.84 27.38
N LYS A 241 25.60 0.57 26.21
CA LYS A 241 26.15 0.96 24.91
C LYS A 241 25.32 2.00 24.18
N GLY A 242 24.15 2.40 24.70
CA GLY A 242 23.19 3.27 24.02
C GLY A 242 22.61 2.65 22.74
N ARG A 243 22.81 1.34 22.53
CA ARG A 243 22.34 0.65 21.33
C ARG A 243 20.87 0.27 21.44
N ILE A 244 20.06 0.65 20.48
CA ILE A 244 18.64 0.28 20.43
C ILE A 244 18.52 -1.24 20.18
N THR A 245 18.01 -1.96 21.16
CA THR A 245 17.91 -3.42 21.22
C THR A 245 16.49 -3.97 21.26
N CYS A 246 15.48 -3.09 21.44
CA CYS A 246 14.09 -3.46 21.25
C CYS A 246 13.82 -3.93 19.81
N ASN A 247 12.64 -4.49 19.54
CA ASN A 247 12.32 -4.93 18.19
C ASN A 247 12.48 -3.80 17.16
N ALA A 248 13.02 -4.13 15.99
CA ALA A 248 13.01 -3.22 14.86
C ALA A 248 11.56 -2.99 14.41
N TYR A 249 11.28 -1.80 13.87
CA TYR A 249 9.96 -1.44 13.38
C TYR A 249 9.33 -2.51 12.48
N THR A 250 10.09 -3.04 11.52
CA THR A 250 9.60 -4.09 10.60
C THR A 250 9.21 -5.38 11.31
N THR A 251 9.94 -5.75 12.36
CA THR A 251 9.61 -6.93 13.18
C THR A 251 8.32 -6.70 13.97
N ALA A 252 8.20 -5.54 14.64
CA ALA A 252 7.01 -5.17 15.39
C ALA A 252 5.78 -5.05 14.48
N GLU A 253 5.94 -4.47 13.30
CA GLU A 253 4.89 -4.39 12.27
C GLU A 253 4.43 -5.78 11.80
N GLY A 254 5.34 -6.70 11.54
CA GLY A 254 5.02 -8.08 11.18
C GLY A 254 4.25 -8.80 12.28
N VAL A 255 4.66 -8.64 13.54
CA VAL A 255 3.95 -9.19 14.70
C VAL A 255 2.56 -8.56 14.85
N TRP A 256 2.44 -7.23 14.69
CA TRP A 256 1.16 -6.53 14.73
C TRP A 256 0.17 -7.05 13.69
N ARG A 257 0.64 -7.30 12.46
CA ARG A 257 -0.17 -7.94 11.41
C ARG A 257 -0.61 -9.34 11.82
N SER A 258 0.28 -10.15 12.39
CA SER A 258 -0.04 -11.50 12.86
C SER A 258 -1.04 -11.49 14.01
N ILE A 259 -1.00 -10.49 14.91
CA ILE A 259 -2.00 -10.31 15.97
C ILE A 259 -3.39 -10.01 15.38
N ASN A 260 -3.46 -9.18 14.34
CA ASN A 260 -4.74 -8.73 13.76
C ASN A 260 -5.29 -9.69 12.70
N LYS A 261 -4.40 -10.41 11.98
CA LYS A 261 -4.74 -11.40 10.94
C LYS A 261 -3.92 -12.66 11.17
N PRO A 262 -4.19 -13.44 12.22
CA PRO A 262 -3.39 -14.61 12.56
C PRO A 262 -3.58 -15.72 11.52
N ILE A 263 -2.49 -16.39 11.16
CA ILE A 263 -2.55 -17.71 10.56
C ILE A 263 -2.85 -18.68 11.71
N THR A 264 -4.07 -19.17 11.77
CA THR A 264 -4.51 -20.06 12.86
C THR A 264 -3.89 -21.46 12.70
N GLU A 265 -3.89 -22.23 13.78
CA GLU A 265 -3.49 -23.63 13.74
C GLU A 265 -4.34 -24.44 12.74
N HIS A 266 -5.64 -24.13 12.64
CA HIS A 266 -6.53 -24.74 11.65
C HIS A 266 -6.02 -24.50 10.21
N ILE A 267 -5.71 -23.26 9.86
CA ILE A 267 -5.20 -22.92 8.53
C ILE A 267 -3.89 -23.68 8.23
N ILE A 268 -2.93 -23.64 9.16
CA ILE A 268 -1.60 -24.21 8.92
C ILE A 268 -1.56 -25.73 8.97
N SER A 269 -2.56 -26.38 9.59
CA SER A 269 -2.65 -27.83 9.70
C SER A 269 -3.58 -28.48 8.67
N THR A 270 -4.46 -27.70 8.02
CA THR A 270 -5.42 -28.23 7.06
C THR A 270 -5.26 -27.67 5.65
N GLY A 271 -4.74 -26.45 5.52
CA GLY A 271 -4.73 -25.68 4.27
C GLY A 271 -6.10 -25.17 3.85
N LEU A 272 -7.10 -25.25 4.73
CA LEU A 272 -8.44 -24.72 4.50
C LEU A 272 -8.56 -23.29 5.05
N ASP A 273 -9.53 -22.55 4.54
CA ASP A 273 -9.81 -21.17 4.95
C ASP A 273 -8.60 -20.22 4.82
N ILE A 274 -7.68 -20.52 3.89
CA ILE A 274 -6.63 -19.60 3.51
C ILE A 274 -7.34 -18.36 2.95
N PRO A 275 -7.16 -17.18 3.58
CA PRO A 275 -7.78 -15.98 3.06
C PRO A 275 -7.33 -15.72 1.61
N ASP A 276 -8.25 -15.39 0.72
CA ASP A 276 -7.94 -14.89 -0.64
C ASP A 276 -7.26 -13.51 -0.61
N THR A 277 -6.39 -13.32 0.34
CA THR A 277 -5.61 -12.09 0.50
C THR A 277 -4.38 -12.11 -0.36
N LEU A 278 -4.57 -12.10 -1.62
CA LEU A 278 -3.77 -11.22 -2.43
C LEU A 278 -4.14 -9.83 -1.94
N ASP A 279 -3.17 -9.13 -1.43
CA ASP A 279 -3.35 -7.77 -0.91
C ASP A 279 -3.71 -6.89 -2.11
N ASP A 280 -5.03 -6.76 -2.41
CA ASP A 280 -5.56 -5.97 -3.54
C ASP A 280 -5.12 -4.50 -3.45
N ASN A 281 -4.62 -4.11 -2.28
CA ASN A 281 -4.05 -2.80 -2.02
C ASN A 281 -2.62 -2.62 -2.59
N ILE A 282 -1.89 -3.70 -2.91
CA ILE A 282 -0.54 -3.63 -3.49
C ILE A 282 -0.62 -3.74 -5.01
N TYR A 283 -0.45 -2.61 -5.70
CA TYR A 283 -0.41 -2.58 -7.17
C TYR A 283 0.95 -3.04 -7.73
N TYR A 284 2.07 -2.69 -7.08
CA TYR A 284 3.42 -3.04 -7.52
C TYR A 284 4.05 -4.06 -6.59
N ASP A 285 4.13 -5.32 -7.02
CA ASP A 285 4.77 -6.42 -6.28
C ASP A 285 6.17 -6.74 -6.85
N ARG A 286 7.09 -5.80 -6.75
CA ARG A 286 8.46 -5.98 -7.25
C ARG A 286 9.39 -6.48 -6.15
N THR A 287 9.92 -7.66 -6.34
CA THR A 287 10.93 -8.26 -5.47
C THR A 287 12.37 -7.88 -5.85
N SER A 288 12.62 -7.47 -7.09
CA SER A 288 13.95 -7.05 -7.58
C SER A 288 13.93 -5.71 -8.32
N ASN A 289 15.07 -5.01 -8.34
CA ASN A 289 15.27 -3.80 -9.15
C ASN A 289 15.66 -4.12 -10.61
N GLU A 290 16.02 -5.36 -10.93
CA GLU A 290 16.36 -5.82 -12.27
C GLU A 290 15.08 -6.20 -13.01
N THR A 291 14.84 -5.62 -14.18
CA THR A 291 13.70 -5.95 -15.03
C THR A 291 14.20 -6.19 -16.45
N ASN A 292 13.66 -7.21 -17.11
CA ASN A 292 13.94 -7.52 -18.51
C ASN A 292 13.29 -6.51 -19.48
N THR A 293 12.34 -5.69 -18.98
CA THR A 293 11.59 -4.68 -19.75
C THR A 293 12.08 -3.26 -19.48
N LYS A 294 13.39 -3.07 -19.29
CA LYS A 294 13.94 -1.74 -18.98
C LYS A 294 13.82 -0.76 -20.16
N SER A 295 14.02 -1.21 -21.37
CA SER A 295 13.93 -0.37 -22.56
C SER A 295 12.50 0.12 -22.80
N LEU A 296 11.52 -0.78 -22.67
CA LEU A 296 10.10 -0.47 -22.71
C LEU A 296 9.71 0.56 -21.64
N ARG A 297 10.14 0.36 -20.40
CA ARG A 297 9.87 1.32 -19.31
C ARG A 297 10.51 2.68 -19.55
N ASP A 298 11.73 2.71 -20.05
CA ASP A 298 12.40 3.97 -20.38
C ASP A 298 11.68 4.69 -21.54
N PHE A 299 11.22 3.98 -22.56
CA PHE A 299 10.42 4.54 -23.65
C PHE A 299 9.10 5.14 -23.15
N HIS A 300 8.30 4.36 -22.41
CA HIS A 300 7.03 4.82 -21.86
C HIS A 300 7.18 6.03 -20.91
N ASN A 301 8.18 6.01 -20.02
CA ASN A 301 8.31 7.04 -18.98
C ASN A 301 9.16 8.24 -19.39
N ARG A 302 10.31 8.01 -20.10
CA ARG A 302 11.27 9.07 -20.38
C ARG A 302 11.01 9.76 -21.69
N TYR A 303 10.26 9.10 -22.60
CA TYR A 303 9.89 9.70 -23.88
C TYR A 303 8.39 10.00 -23.93
N VAL A 304 7.52 8.99 -23.96
CA VAL A 304 6.08 9.18 -24.18
C VAL A 304 5.45 10.05 -23.10
N LYS A 305 5.39 9.58 -21.86
CA LYS A 305 4.75 10.33 -20.76
C LYS A 305 5.42 11.68 -20.48
N ARG A 306 6.76 11.72 -20.60
CA ARG A 306 7.49 12.98 -20.43
C ARG A 306 7.08 14.04 -21.44
N ASN A 307 7.00 13.68 -22.73
CA ASN A 307 6.58 14.60 -23.77
C ASN A 307 5.12 15.02 -23.60
N LEU A 308 4.21 14.08 -23.29
CA LEU A 308 2.80 14.40 -23.03
C LEU A 308 2.68 15.45 -21.92
N ILE A 309 3.28 15.22 -20.76
CA ILE A 309 3.14 16.15 -19.63
C ILE A 309 3.89 17.45 -19.93
N LYS A 310 5.13 17.40 -20.43
CA LYS A 310 5.97 18.60 -20.61
C LYS A 310 5.50 19.51 -21.72
N ASN A 311 5.14 18.94 -22.89
CA ASN A 311 4.87 19.72 -24.07
C ASN A 311 3.45 20.29 -24.09
N VAL A 312 2.51 19.63 -23.39
CA VAL A 312 1.14 20.17 -23.20
C VAL A 312 1.08 21.19 -22.07
N SER A 313 1.99 21.09 -21.09
CA SER A 313 2.02 21.99 -19.93
C SER A 313 2.67 23.33 -20.24
N LYS A 314 2.13 24.38 -19.63
CA LYS A 314 2.79 25.71 -19.50
C LYS A 314 3.26 25.90 -18.05
N ARG A 315 4.32 26.70 -17.88
CA ARG A 315 4.80 27.10 -16.54
C ARG A 315 3.65 27.69 -15.72
N GLY A 316 3.48 27.18 -14.49
CA GLY A 316 2.43 27.67 -13.58
C GLY A 316 1.08 26.96 -13.75
N ASN A 317 0.92 26.06 -14.72
CA ASN A 317 -0.29 25.26 -14.84
C ASN A 317 -0.54 24.39 -13.59
N THR A 318 -1.82 24.09 -13.37
CA THR A 318 -2.29 23.11 -12.40
C THR A 318 -2.64 21.81 -13.08
N LEU A 319 -2.37 20.68 -12.44
CA LEU A 319 -2.64 19.35 -12.97
C LEU A 319 -3.39 18.50 -11.95
N ILE A 320 -4.41 17.76 -12.40
CA ILE A 320 -4.98 16.62 -11.66
C ILE A 320 -4.54 15.33 -12.34
N ASP A 321 -3.98 14.39 -11.55
CA ASP A 321 -3.66 13.04 -11.96
C ASP A 321 -4.69 12.08 -11.35
N MET A 322 -5.53 11.48 -12.20
CA MET A 322 -6.68 10.67 -11.76
C MET A 322 -6.31 9.24 -11.37
N SER A 323 -5.04 8.86 -11.54
CA SER A 323 -4.49 7.54 -11.17
C SER A 323 -2.99 7.70 -10.93
N VAL A 324 -2.66 8.46 -9.89
CA VAL A 324 -1.29 8.97 -9.64
C VAL A 324 -0.27 7.87 -9.34
N GLY A 325 -0.74 6.67 -8.97
CA GLY A 325 0.12 5.57 -8.56
C GLY A 325 1.06 5.98 -7.42
N MET A 326 2.27 5.47 -7.45
CA MET A 326 3.33 5.87 -6.52
C MET A 326 4.05 7.18 -6.96
N GLY A 327 3.44 8.03 -7.77
CA GLY A 327 4.03 9.30 -8.22
C GLY A 327 5.17 9.13 -9.22
N GLY A 328 5.02 8.22 -10.19
CA GLY A 328 6.00 7.97 -11.25
C GLY A 328 6.26 9.19 -12.15
N ASP A 329 5.36 10.15 -12.15
CA ASP A 329 5.42 11.35 -12.97
C ASP A 329 5.95 12.60 -12.24
N LEU A 330 6.32 12.48 -10.96
CA LEU A 330 6.81 13.57 -10.12
C LEU A 330 7.94 14.39 -10.77
N GLN A 331 8.94 13.74 -11.38
CA GLN A 331 10.03 14.45 -12.07
C GLN A 331 9.52 15.25 -13.28
N LYS A 332 8.50 14.75 -13.95
CA LYS A 332 7.89 15.42 -15.12
C LYS A 332 7.13 16.68 -14.70
N TRP A 333 6.44 16.64 -13.54
CA TRP A 333 5.78 17.82 -12.98
C TRP A 333 6.78 18.92 -12.60
N ILE A 334 7.94 18.52 -12.04
CA ILE A 334 9.05 19.43 -11.71
C ILE A 334 9.62 20.07 -12.99
N ASP A 335 9.93 19.24 -13.99
CA ASP A 335 10.51 19.68 -15.26
C ASP A 335 9.56 20.61 -16.01
N SER A 336 8.25 20.39 -15.93
CA SER A 336 7.19 21.24 -16.53
C SER A 336 6.92 22.51 -15.74
N LYS A 337 7.53 22.69 -14.57
CA LYS A 337 7.35 23.86 -13.70
C LYS A 337 5.88 24.11 -13.35
N LEU A 338 5.11 23.05 -13.07
CA LEU A 338 3.74 23.16 -12.62
C LEU A 338 3.67 23.91 -11.29
N SER A 339 2.57 24.63 -11.03
CA SER A 339 2.34 25.32 -9.76
C SER A 339 1.75 24.39 -8.71
N PHE A 340 0.79 23.55 -9.13
CA PHE A 340 0.06 22.65 -8.23
C PHE A 340 -0.28 21.32 -8.94
N VAL A 341 -0.19 20.23 -8.18
CA VAL A 341 -0.62 18.89 -8.61
C VAL A 341 -1.55 18.28 -7.56
N PHE A 342 -2.70 17.79 -8.01
CA PHE A 342 -3.60 16.97 -7.20
C PHE A 342 -3.62 15.55 -7.72
N GLY A 343 -3.31 14.56 -6.87
CA GLY A 343 -3.27 13.16 -7.27
C GLY A 343 -4.30 12.33 -6.52
N ILE A 344 -5.01 11.48 -7.25
CA ILE A 344 -5.96 10.51 -6.71
C ILE A 344 -5.48 9.12 -7.10
N ASP A 345 -5.58 8.13 -6.20
CA ASP A 345 -5.34 6.73 -6.51
C ASP A 345 -6.23 5.83 -5.66
N TYR A 346 -6.68 4.74 -6.25
CA TYR A 346 -7.51 3.74 -5.58
C TYR A 346 -6.73 2.99 -4.49
N SER A 347 -5.48 2.67 -4.77
CA SER A 347 -4.61 1.91 -3.89
C SER A 347 -4.11 2.75 -2.71
N LYS A 348 -4.45 2.32 -1.50
CA LYS A 348 -3.91 2.89 -0.26
C LYS A 348 -2.39 2.86 -0.23
N ASP A 349 -1.79 1.75 -0.66
CA ASP A 349 -0.33 1.58 -0.69
C ASP A 349 0.35 2.58 -1.63
N ASN A 350 -0.22 2.85 -2.80
CA ASN A 350 0.29 3.85 -3.72
C ASN A 350 0.37 5.25 -3.09
N ILE A 351 -0.59 5.60 -2.24
CA ILE A 351 -0.65 6.93 -1.58
C ILE A 351 0.16 6.95 -0.29
N GLN A 352 -0.08 5.99 0.62
CA GLN A 352 0.33 6.04 2.02
C GLN A 352 1.60 5.26 2.34
N ASN A 353 2.12 4.42 1.41
CA ASN A 353 3.31 3.63 1.67
C ASN A 353 4.47 4.53 2.14
N ARG A 354 5.01 4.22 3.31
CA ARG A 354 6.03 5.03 4.01
C ARG A 354 7.33 5.19 3.25
N LEU A 355 7.68 4.21 2.40
CA LEU A 355 8.89 4.21 1.60
C LEU A 355 8.65 4.59 0.14
N LYS A 356 7.65 3.99 -0.50
CA LYS A 356 7.50 4.04 -1.95
C LYS A 356 6.29 4.84 -2.41
N GLY A 357 5.32 5.12 -1.51
CA GLY A 357 4.11 5.86 -1.83
C GLY A 357 4.37 7.28 -2.32
N VAL A 358 3.41 7.84 -3.03
CA VAL A 358 3.55 9.18 -3.64
C VAL A 358 3.82 10.27 -2.59
N CYS A 359 3.16 10.21 -1.42
CA CYS A 359 3.41 11.17 -0.33
C CYS A 359 4.87 11.11 0.14
N ALA A 360 5.40 9.89 0.37
CA ALA A 360 6.79 9.70 0.79
C ALA A 360 7.80 10.14 -0.29
N ARG A 361 7.53 9.86 -1.55
CA ARG A 361 8.35 10.32 -2.68
C ARG A 361 8.35 11.83 -2.83
N TYR A 362 7.18 12.45 -2.67
CA TYR A 362 7.05 13.90 -2.70
C TYR A 362 7.83 14.58 -1.58
N LEU A 363 7.77 14.07 -0.34
CA LEU A 363 8.57 14.58 0.78
C LEU A 363 10.07 14.46 0.53
N ARG A 364 10.55 13.34 -0.04
CA ARG A 364 11.97 13.22 -0.45
C ARG A 364 12.36 14.21 -1.53
N ALA A 365 11.48 14.41 -2.53
CA ALA A 365 11.72 15.42 -3.54
C ALA A 365 11.77 16.83 -2.93
N LYS A 366 10.91 17.13 -1.95
CA LYS A 366 10.88 18.40 -1.22
C LYS A 366 12.17 18.65 -0.42
N LYS A 367 12.82 17.58 0.09
CA LYS A 367 14.15 17.67 0.69
C LYS A 367 15.26 17.94 -0.34
N LYS A 368 15.08 17.47 -1.58
CA LYS A 368 16.10 17.49 -2.64
C LYS A 368 16.05 18.74 -3.52
N TYR A 369 14.85 19.17 -3.90
CA TYR A 369 14.64 20.24 -4.87
C TYR A 369 14.21 21.53 -4.20
N ARG A 370 14.87 22.65 -4.53
CA ARG A 370 14.50 23.99 -4.03
C ARG A 370 13.17 24.48 -4.60
N VAL A 371 12.86 24.12 -5.85
CA VAL A 371 11.63 24.49 -6.54
C VAL A 371 10.89 23.22 -6.92
N LEU A 372 9.69 23.05 -6.41
CA LEU A 372 8.83 21.89 -6.58
C LEU A 372 7.38 22.37 -6.68
N PRO A 373 6.54 21.82 -7.56
CA PRO A 373 5.11 22.11 -7.54
C PRO A 373 4.53 21.77 -6.16
N LYS A 374 3.60 22.55 -5.66
CA LYS A 374 2.79 22.15 -4.51
C LYS A 374 1.98 20.93 -4.91
N ALA A 375 1.78 19.98 -4.01
CA ALA A 375 1.01 18.79 -4.33
C ALA A 375 0.23 18.28 -3.11
N LEU A 376 -0.93 17.70 -3.40
CA LEU A 376 -1.77 16.98 -2.43
C LEU A 376 -2.20 15.64 -3.07
N PHE A 377 -2.29 14.61 -2.25
CA PHE A 377 -2.63 13.27 -2.72
C PHE A 377 -3.67 12.65 -1.81
N ILE A 378 -4.68 11.99 -2.38
CA ILE A 378 -5.71 11.30 -1.62
C ILE A 378 -5.93 9.88 -2.13
N GLN A 379 -6.37 9.00 -1.25
CA GLN A 379 -6.93 7.71 -1.65
C GLN A 379 -8.39 7.91 -2.08
N GLY A 380 -8.75 7.43 -3.27
CA GLY A 380 -10.09 7.59 -3.80
C GLY A 380 -10.33 6.84 -5.09
N ASN A 381 -11.61 6.69 -5.45
CA ASN A 381 -12.05 6.06 -6.69
C ASN A 381 -12.46 7.11 -7.72
N SER A 382 -11.65 7.33 -8.74
CA SER A 382 -11.90 8.30 -9.81
C SER A 382 -13.09 7.94 -10.74
N ALA A 383 -13.68 6.74 -10.57
CA ALA A 383 -14.95 6.37 -11.21
C ALA A 383 -16.17 6.95 -10.48
N LEU A 384 -15.98 7.55 -9.30
CA LEU A 384 -17.03 8.25 -8.54
C LEU A 384 -16.83 9.76 -8.63
N ASN A 385 -17.88 10.55 -8.34
CA ASN A 385 -17.78 11.99 -8.53
C ASN A 385 -16.76 12.65 -7.62
N ILE A 386 -15.74 13.27 -8.24
CA ILE A 386 -14.62 13.91 -7.54
C ILE A 386 -15.09 15.21 -6.88
N LYS A 387 -15.81 16.06 -7.61
CA LYS A 387 -16.17 17.41 -7.13
C LYS A 387 -17.06 17.40 -5.90
N SER A 388 -17.93 16.39 -5.78
CA SER A 388 -18.77 16.18 -4.59
C SER A 388 -18.04 15.52 -3.42
N GLY A 389 -16.86 14.93 -3.65
CA GLY A 389 -16.11 14.16 -2.67
C GLY A 389 -16.57 12.72 -2.50
N LEU A 390 -17.51 12.24 -3.32
CA LEU A 390 -17.94 10.83 -3.30
C LEU A 390 -16.80 9.85 -3.65
N CYS A 391 -15.82 10.30 -4.40
CA CYS A 391 -14.63 9.51 -4.74
C CYS A 391 -13.77 9.14 -3.52
N CYS A 392 -13.88 9.83 -2.38
CA CYS A 392 -12.96 9.73 -1.25
C CYS A 392 -13.26 8.54 -0.36
N PHE A 393 -12.20 7.83 0.06
CA PHE A 393 -12.30 6.77 1.06
C PHE A 393 -12.12 7.26 2.50
N SER A 394 -11.91 8.56 2.73
CA SER A 394 -11.75 9.14 4.05
C SER A 394 -12.39 10.53 4.13
N GLU A 395 -12.83 10.90 5.34
CA GLU A 395 -13.38 12.24 5.61
C GLU A 395 -12.33 13.34 5.35
N LYS A 396 -11.06 13.07 5.67
CA LYS A 396 -9.97 14.00 5.35
C LYS A 396 -9.82 14.23 3.84
N GLY A 397 -10.01 13.19 3.02
CA GLY A 397 -10.04 13.31 1.56
C GLY A 397 -11.18 14.21 1.09
N LYS A 398 -12.40 14.07 1.64
CA LYS A 398 -13.54 14.95 1.34
C LYS A 398 -13.22 16.41 1.69
N GLN A 399 -12.69 16.66 2.88
CA GLN A 399 -12.28 18.01 3.32
C GLN A 399 -11.25 18.64 2.37
N ILE A 400 -10.27 17.85 1.90
CA ILE A 400 -9.26 18.30 0.94
C ILE A 400 -9.93 18.71 -0.38
N ILE A 401 -10.80 17.87 -0.94
CA ILE A 401 -11.52 18.19 -2.19
C ILE A 401 -12.39 19.44 -2.03
N GLN A 402 -13.14 19.54 -0.94
CA GLN A 402 -13.95 20.72 -0.63
C GLN A 402 -13.08 21.97 -0.59
N ALA A 403 -11.97 21.93 0.15
CA ALA A 403 -11.04 23.05 0.24
C ALA A 403 -10.45 23.45 -1.12
N LEU A 404 -10.02 22.47 -1.95
CA LEU A 404 -9.49 22.73 -3.29
C LEU A 404 -10.52 23.41 -4.19
N ASN A 405 -11.80 23.07 -4.07
CA ASN A 405 -12.90 23.70 -4.81
C ASN A 405 -13.40 25.02 -4.18
N GLY A 406 -12.85 25.42 -3.04
CA GLY A 406 -13.26 26.63 -2.33
C GLY A 406 -14.55 26.50 -1.53
N PHE A 407 -14.91 25.26 -1.14
CA PHE A 407 -16.06 24.95 -0.30
C PHE A 407 -15.63 24.57 1.13
N GLY A 408 -16.57 24.65 2.06
CA GLY A 408 -16.34 24.30 3.45
C GLY A 408 -15.50 25.34 4.22
N PRO A 409 -15.20 25.08 5.50
CA PRO A 409 -14.50 26.04 6.35
C PRO A 409 -13.05 26.20 5.92
N LYS A 410 -12.62 27.47 5.77
CA LYS A 410 -11.21 27.82 5.53
C LYS A 410 -10.49 27.97 6.87
N ASP A 411 -10.22 26.84 7.52
CA ASP A 411 -9.58 26.74 8.83
C ASP A 411 -8.27 25.96 8.71
N GLU A 412 -7.15 26.59 9.08
CA GLU A 412 -5.82 25.97 8.98
C GLU A 412 -5.64 24.81 9.97
N GLY A 413 -6.22 24.91 11.16
CA GLY A 413 -6.15 23.85 12.18
C GLY A 413 -6.86 22.57 11.74
N LEU A 414 -8.01 22.72 11.09
CA LEU A 414 -8.78 21.60 10.53
C LEU A 414 -8.14 21.03 9.26
N LEU A 415 -7.73 21.90 8.34
CA LEU A 415 -7.24 21.51 7.03
C LEU A 415 -5.78 21.07 7.04
N GLY A 416 -4.96 21.65 7.89
CA GLY A 416 -3.50 21.62 7.85
C GLY A 416 -2.93 22.66 6.89
N THR A 417 -1.76 23.19 7.21
CA THR A 417 -1.10 24.31 6.50
C THR A 417 -0.97 24.07 4.99
N GLY A 418 -0.63 22.84 4.58
CA GLY A 418 -0.44 22.48 3.17
C GLY A 418 -1.74 22.57 2.36
N VAL A 419 -2.85 22.08 2.92
CA VAL A 419 -4.17 22.15 2.29
C VAL A 419 -4.71 23.56 2.33
N TYR A 420 -4.60 24.24 3.48
CA TYR A 420 -5.05 25.61 3.67
C TYR A 420 -4.48 26.57 2.62
N LYS A 421 -3.18 26.48 2.32
CA LYS A 421 -2.50 27.28 1.30
C LYS A 421 -3.01 27.02 -0.13
N GLN A 422 -3.69 25.91 -0.37
CA GLN A 422 -4.23 25.53 -1.69
C GLN A 422 -5.77 25.70 -1.76
N TYR A 423 -6.37 26.37 -0.78
CA TYR A 423 -7.82 26.62 -0.74
C TYR A 423 -8.29 27.36 -2.00
N GLY A 424 -9.25 26.78 -2.73
CA GLY A 424 -9.85 27.34 -3.94
C GLY A 424 -9.02 27.20 -5.22
N VAL A 425 -7.88 26.51 -5.20
CA VAL A 425 -6.99 26.36 -6.38
C VAL A 425 -7.68 25.65 -7.55
N ALA A 426 -8.62 24.75 -7.27
CA ALA A 426 -9.37 23.98 -8.27
C ALA A 426 -10.80 24.54 -8.51
N LYS A 427 -11.14 25.71 -7.98
CA LYS A 427 -12.50 26.28 -8.10
C LYS A 427 -13.02 26.31 -9.55
N ASN A 428 -12.14 26.61 -10.49
CA ASN A 428 -12.45 26.67 -11.93
C ASN A 428 -11.97 25.43 -12.71
N GLY A 429 -11.59 24.36 -12.03
CA GLY A 429 -10.95 23.17 -12.59
C GLY A 429 -9.44 23.31 -12.73
N PHE A 430 -8.82 22.30 -13.33
CA PHE A 430 -7.38 22.21 -13.60
C PHE A 430 -7.05 22.57 -15.04
N ASP A 431 -5.84 23.03 -15.29
CA ASP A 431 -5.36 23.28 -16.66
C ASP A 431 -5.12 21.96 -17.42
N ILE A 432 -4.72 20.90 -16.70
CA ILE A 432 -4.42 19.60 -17.28
C ILE A 432 -5.05 18.49 -16.40
N ILE A 433 -5.70 17.54 -17.07
CA ILE A 433 -6.08 16.25 -16.49
C ILE A 433 -5.16 15.20 -17.11
N SER A 434 -4.52 14.39 -16.26
CA SER A 434 -3.65 13.28 -16.67
C SER A 434 -4.25 11.94 -16.24
N ASN A 435 -4.25 10.97 -17.16
CA ASN A 435 -4.60 9.58 -16.86
C ASN A 435 -3.68 8.65 -17.67
N GLN A 436 -2.67 8.07 -16.99
CA GLN A 436 -1.59 7.33 -17.63
C GLN A 436 -1.71 5.84 -17.34
N PHE A 437 -2.00 5.02 -18.37
CA PHE A 437 -2.13 3.57 -18.30
C PHE A 437 -3.20 3.08 -17.31
N SER A 438 -4.32 3.78 -17.21
CA SER A 438 -5.40 3.42 -16.27
C SER A 438 -6.81 3.75 -16.76
N ILE A 439 -6.94 4.36 -17.94
CA ILE A 439 -8.26 4.70 -18.49
C ILE A 439 -9.14 3.47 -18.74
N HIS A 440 -8.54 2.32 -19.01
CA HIS A 440 -9.20 1.05 -19.26
C HIS A 440 -10.08 0.58 -18.08
N TYR A 441 -9.77 0.97 -16.84
CA TYR A 441 -10.61 0.64 -15.68
C TYR A 441 -11.99 1.30 -15.75
N PHE A 442 -12.10 2.45 -16.41
CA PHE A 442 -13.38 3.16 -16.53
C PHE A 442 -14.26 2.64 -17.66
N PHE A 443 -13.77 1.73 -18.51
CA PHE A 443 -14.51 1.05 -19.57
C PHE A 443 -15.20 -0.24 -19.12
N GLU A 444 -15.24 -0.51 -17.82
CA GLU A 444 -15.85 -1.67 -17.22
C GLU A 444 -17.37 -1.75 -17.51
N ASN A 445 -18.05 -0.65 -17.28
CA ASN A 445 -19.50 -0.57 -17.46
C ASN A 445 -19.94 0.89 -17.67
N LYS A 446 -21.22 1.03 -18.02
CA LYS A 446 -21.85 2.33 -18.30
C LYS A 446 -21.71 3.33 -17.14
N ASN A 447 -21.93 2.89 -15.89
CA ASN A 447 -21.87 3.77 -14.73
C ASN A 447 -20.46 4.31 -14.47
N THR A 448 -19.45 3.44 -14.49
CA THR A 448 -18.05 3.86 -14.28
C THR A 448 -17.60 4.79 -15.40
N PHE A 449 -17.98 4.49 -16.64
CA PHE A 449 -17.57 5.26 -17.81
C PHE A 449 -18.16 6.68 -17.80
N TYR A 450 -19.47 6.85 -17.68
CA TYR A 450 -20.09 8.17 -17.74
C TYR A 450 -19.77 9.04 -16.52
N ASN A 451 -19.64 8.46 -15.33
CA ASN A 451 -19.15 9.18 -14.16
C ASN A 451 -17.71 9.67 -14.35
N PHE A 452 -16.85 8.85 -14.95
CA PHE A 452 -15.48 9.27 -15.29
C PHE A 452 -15.49 10.44 -16.28
N VAL A 453 -16.27 10.36 -17.38
CA VAL A 453 -16.35 11.44 -18.36
C VAL A 453 -16.93 12.71 -17.75
N ARG A 454 -17.90 12.60 -16.84
CA ARG A 454 -18.41 13.72 -16.04
C ARG A 454 -17.29 14.33 -15.21
N ASN A 455 -16.46 13.55 -14.54
CA ASN A 455 -15.32 14.04 -13.78
C ASN A 455 -14.32 14.80 -14.66
N LEU A 456 -14.08 14.36 -15.90
CA LEU A 456 -13.24 15.12 -16.84
C LEU A 456 -13.79 16.51 -17.09
N ASN A 457 -15.11 16.63 -17.38
CA ASN A 457 -15.71 17.93 -17.61
C ASN A 457 -15.69 18.81 -16.35
N GLU A 458 -16.13 18.29 -15.21
CA GLU A 458 -16.26 19.08 -13.97
C GLU A 458 -14.91 19.57 -13.42
N ASN A 459 -13.81 18.86 -13.71
CA ASN A 459 -12.48 19.18 -13.16
C ASN A 459 -11.51 19.81 -14.18
N CYS A 460 -11.90 20.04 -15.44
CA CYS A 460 -11.08 20.70 -16.44
C CYS A 460 -11.54 22.14 -16.71
N LYS A 461 -10.60 23.08 -16.82
CA LYS A 461 -10.89 24.44 -17.30
C LYS A 461 -11.24 24.42 -18.79
N ILE A 462 -12.04 25.39 -19.24
CA ILE A 462 -12.16 25.67 -20.69
C ILE A 462 -10.77 26.07 -21.22
N GLY A 463 -10.36 25.49 -22.35
CA GLY A 463 -9.02 25.65 -22.91
C GLY A 463 -7.97 24.72 -22.28
N GLY A 464 -8.34 23.96 -21.22
CA GLY A 464 -7.48 22.95 -20.62
C GLY A 464 -7.43 21.66 -21.42
N TYR A 465 -6.52 20.77 -21.05
CA TYR A 465 -6.23 19.55 -21.78
C TYR A 465 -6.48 18.30 -20.93
N PHE A 466 -6.99 17.24 -21.60
CA PHE A 466 -7.01 15.89 -21.07
C PHE A 466 -6.03 15.03 -21.84
N ILE A 467 -5.04 14.47 -21.15
CA ILE A 467 -3.94 13.69 -21.72
C ILE A 467 -3.82 12.32 -21.07
N GLY A 468 -3.41 11.34 -21.84
CA GLY A 468 -3.16 10.01 -21.27
C GLY A 468 -2.62 9.00 -22.29
N THR A 469 -2.49 7.77 -21.77
CA THR A 469 -2.00 6.61 -22.50
C THR A 469 -2.78 5.37 -22.09
N CYS A 470 -3.04 4.45 -23.02
CA CYS A 470 -3.55 3.11 -22.73
C CYS A 470 -3.44 2.20 -23.95
N TYR A 471 -3.76 0.93 -23.80
CA TYR A 471 -3.93 0.01 -24.93
C TYR A 471 -5.05 0.51 -25.86
N ASP A 472 -4.83 0.40 -27.18
CA ASP A 472 -5.88 0.52 -28.18
C ASP A 472 -6.72 -0.76 -28.18
N GLY A 473 -7.99 -0.64 -27.77
CA GLY A 473 -8.89 -1.79 -27.68
C GLY A 473 -9.10 -2.50 -29.02
N LYS A 474 -9.08 -1.78 -30.15
CA LYS A 474 -9.18 -2.41 -31.48
C LYS A 474 -7.97 -3.27 -31.80
N ARG A 475 -6.75 -2.78 -31.49
CA ARG A 475 -5.51 -3.56 -31.69
C ARG A 475 -5.47 -4.79 -30.81
N VAL A 476 -5.86 -4.65 -29.54
CA VAL A 476 -5.93 -5.79 -28.61
C VAL A 476 -7.01 -6.77 -29.05
N PHE A 477 -8.19 -6.30 -29.43
CA PHE A 477 -9.27 -7.15 -29.94
C PHE A 477 -8.82 -7.96 -31.16
N GLN A 478 -8.17 -7.31 -32.14
CA GLN A 478 -7.62 -7.98 -33.32
C GLN A 478 -6.57 -9.02 -32.97
N LYS A 479 -5.69 -8.73 -31.99
CA LYS A 479 -4.65 -9.65 -31.52
C LYS A 479 -5.23 -10.90 -30.84
N LEU A 480 -6.41 -10.78 -30.24
CA LEU A 480 -7.13 -11.86 -29.55
C LEU A 480 -8.23 -12.50 -30.42
N LYS A 481 -8.36 -12.14 -31.71
CA LYS A 481 -9.45 -12.57 -32.57
C LYS A 481 -9.56 -14.10 -32.67
N ASP A 482 -8.41 -14.78 -32.83
CA ASP A 482 -8.31 -16.22 -33.02
C ASP A 482 -8.22 -16.99 -31.69
N LYS A 483 -8.45 -16.30 -30.54
CA LYS A 483 -8.43 -16.91 -29.21
C LYS A 483 -9.84 -17.21 -28.73
N ASN A 484 -10.01 -18.37 -28.10
CA ASN A 484 -11.24 -18.71 -27.39
C ASN A 484 -11.34 -17.98 -26.04
N LEU A 485 -12.55 -17.97 -25.47
CA LEU A 485 -12.76 -17.46 -24.10
C LEU A 485 -11.82 -18.21 -23.12
N GLY A 486 -11.06 -17.47 -22.35
CA GLY A 486 -10.10 -17.99 -21.36
C GLY A 486 -8.71 -18.31 -21.91
N GLU A 487 -8.49 -18.20 -23.21
CA GLU A 487 -7.16 -18.37 -23.80
C GLU A 487 -6.32 -17.09 -23.75
N SER A 488 -5.00 -17.26 -23.70
CA SER A 488 -4.03 -16.16 -23.63
C SER A 488 -3.16 -16.07 -24.88
N THR A 489 -2.65 -14.87 -25.13
CA THR A 489 -1.43 -14.67 -25.90
C THR A 489 -0.36 -14.09 -24.98
N PHE A 490 0.87 -14.61 -25.05
CA PHE A 490 1.93 -14.25 -24.12
C PHE A 490 3.28 -14.08 -24.84
N ILE A 491 4.20 -13.40 -24.18
CA ILE A 491 5.57 -13.19 -24.64
C ILE A 491 6.53 -13.64 -23.55
N LEU A 492 7.49 -14.48 -23.90
CA LEU A 492 8.57 -14.93 -23.04
C LEU A 492 9.87 -14.16 -23.39
N ASN A 493 10.75 -14.04 -22.41
CA ASN A 493 12.12 -13.56 -22.64
C ASN A 493 13.04 -14.72 -23.10
N GLU A 494 14.32 -14.42 -23.32
CA GLU A 494 15.34 -15.39 -23.71
C GLU A 494 15.56 -16.51 -22.69
N ASN A 495 15.16 -16.31 -21.42
CA ASN A 495 15.25 -17.28 -20.34
C ASN A 495 13.90 -17.99 -20.08
N GLU A 496 12.99 -17.98 -21.05
CA GLU A 496 11.64 -18.58 -20.97
C GLU A 496 10.77 -18.05 -19.84
N THR A 497 11.13 -16.89 -19.25
CA THR A 497 10.28 -16.25 -18.24
C THR A 497 9.24 -15.35 -18.89
N LYS A 498 8.04 -15.33 -18.32
CA LYS A 498 6.92 -14.53 -18.86
C LYS A 498 7.17 -13.04 -18.69
N MET A 499 7.24 -12.31 -19.80
CA MET A 499 7.35 -10.84 -19.82
C MET A 499 5.98 -10.17 -19.81
N TRP A 500 5.05 -10.75 -20.53
CA TRP A 500 3.73 -10.20 -20.76
C TRP A 500 2.74 -11.31 -21.12
N ASP A 501 1.49 -11.15 -20.72
CA ASP A 501 0.40 -12.08 -21.02
C ASP A 501 -0.90 -11.28 -21.07
N ILE A 502 -1.75 -11.56 -22.06
CA ILE A 502 -3.09 -11.02 -22.13
C ILE A 502 -4.08 -12.16 -22.42
N LYS A 503 -5.09 -12.30 -21.56
CA LYS A 503 -6.09 -13.36 -21.58
C LYS A 503 -7.43 -12.79 -22.01
N LYS A 504 -8.07 -13.41 -23.01
CA LYS A 504 -9.41 -13.06 -23.50
C LYS A 504 -10.48 -13.53 -22.53
N LEU A 505 -11.37 -12.63 -22.10
CA LEU A 505 -12.45 -12.94 -21.15
C LEU A 505 -13.82 -12.46 -21.64
N TYR A 506 -13.95 -12.20 -22.93
CA TYR A 506 -15.21 -11.85 -23.61
C TYR A 506 -15.49 -12.85 -24.73
N SER A 507 -16.77 -13.07 -25.02
CA SER A 507 -17.23 -14.02 -26.04
C SER A 507 -17.63 -13.36 -27.38
N GLN A 508 -17.71 -12.03 -27.41
CA GLN A 508 -18.14 -11.27 -28.56
C GLN A 508 -17.13 -11.38 -29.71
N ASN A 509 -17.65 -11.48 -30.94
CA ASN A 509 -16.86 -11.58 -32.18
C ASN A 509 -16.66 -10.23 -32.87
N GLU A 510 -17.34 -9.18 -32.41
CA GLU A 510 -17.26 -7.82 -32.93
C GLU A 510 -16.94 -6.85 -31.79
N PHE A 511 -16.27 -5.75 -32.10
CA PHE A 511 -15.96 -4.67 -31.18
C PHE A 511 -16.54 -3.36 -31.74
N PRO A 512 -17.81 -3.05 -31.44
CA PRO A 512 -18.53 -1.96 -32.06
C PRO A 512 -18.02 -0.58 -31.64
N ASN A 513 -18.35 0.45 -32.43
CA ASN A 513 -17.96 1.83 -32.15
C ASN A 513 -19.04 2.60 -31.39
N ASP A 514 -19.76 1.95 -30.51
CA ASP A 514 -20.83 2.54 -29.68
C ASP A 514 -20.75 2.05 -28.21
N GLU A 515 -21.76 2.32 -27.43
CA GLU A 515 -21.81 1.95 -26.00
C GLU A 515 -21.66 0.44 -25.76
N ASN A 516 -22.00 -0.41 -26.72
CA ASN A 516 -21.82 -1.85 -26.61
C ASN A 516 -20.32 -2.27 -26.63
N SER A 517 -19.40 -1.35 -26.88
CA SER A 517 -17.96 -1.58 -26.74
C SER A 517 -17.48 -1.56 -25.27
N LEU A 518 -18.33 -1.18 -24.32
CA LEU A 518 -18.01 -1.24 -22.88
C LEU A 518 -18.10 -2.68 -22.38
N GLY A 519 -17.32 -2.99 -21.35
CA GLY A 519 -17.40 -4.27 -20.66
C GLY A 519 -16.70 -5.43 -21.37
N TYR A 520 -15.67 -5.22 -22.18
CA TYR A 520 -14.85 -6.27 -22.77
C TYR A 520 -13.62 -6.56 -21.89
N PRO A 521 -13.70 -7.54 -20.98
CA PRO A 521 -12.66 -7.77 -20.01
C PRO A 521 -11.48 -8.55 -20.59
N VAL A 522 -10.29 -8.20 -20.16
CA VAL A 522 -9.04 -8.94 -20.38
C VAL A 522 -8.26 -9.00 -19.10
N ASP A 523 -7.54 -10.11 -18.84
CA ASP A 523 -6.57 -10.15 -17.76
C ASP A 523 -5.18 -9.92 -18.33
N VAL A 524 -4.47 -8.91 -17.81
CA VAL A 524 -3.16 -8.49 -18.30
C VAL A 524 -2.10 -8.69 -17.23
N TYR A 525 -1.07 -9.48 -17.56
CA TYR A 525 0.13 -9.61 -16.77
C TYR A 525 1.28 -8.83 -17.39
N GLN A 526 2.02 -8.10 -16.57
CA GLN A 526 3.26 -7.42 -16.97
C GLN A 526 4.35 -7.70 -15.95
N GLU A 527 5.52 -8.17 -16.40
CA GLU A 527 6.70 -8.42 -15.56
C GLU A 527 7.08 -7.18 -14.73
N SER A 528 6.94 -6.00 -15.31
CA SER A 528 7.27 -4.74 -14.65
C SER A 528 6.39 -4.43 -13.42
N ILE A 529 5.22 -5.05 -13.30
CA ILE A 529 4.28 -4.94 -12.17
C ILE A 529 4.32 -6.21 -11.32
N ASN A 530 4.58 -7.37 -11.97
CA ASN A 530 4.61 -8.72 -11.43
C ASN A 530 3.25 -9.17 -10.85
N LYS A 531 2.16 -8.70 -11.45
CA LYS A 531 0.79 -9.04 -11.05
C LYS A 531 -0.11 -9.02 -12.29
N THR A 532 -1.20 -9.80 -12.26
CA THR A 532 -2.24 -9.81 -13.29
C THR A 532 -3.37 -8.90 -12.84
N PHE A 533 -3.83 -8.02 -13.73
CA PHE A 533 -4.96 -7.13 -13.48
C PHE A 533 -6.05 -7.32 -14.51
N ARG A 534 -7.31 -7.19 -14.07
CA ARG A 534 -8.47 -7.07 -14.93
C ARG A 534 -8.47 -5.68 -15.56
N GLU A 535 -8.49 -5.62 -16.89
CA GLU A 535 -8.58 -4.40 -17.69
C GLU A 535 -9.72 -4.55 -18.69
N TYR A 536 -10.17 -3.45 -19.30
CA TYR A 536 -11.26 -3.44 -20.27
C TYR A 536 -10.78 -2.76 -21.55
N LEU A 537 -11.24 -3.24 -22.71
CA LEU A 537 -10.83 -2.69 -24.01
C LEU A 537 -11.36 -1.27 -24.19
N VAL A 538 -10.50 -0.35 -24.64
CA VAL A 538 -10.82 1.06 -24.87
C VAL A 538 -11.11 1.27 -26.35
N ASN A 539 -12.35 1.65 -26.70
CA ASN A 539 -12.70 2.06 -28.07
C ASN A 539 -12.55 3.59 -28.21
N PHE A 540 -11.49 4.04 -28.86
CA PHE A 540 -11.19 5.48 -29.03
C PHE A 540 -12.20 6.23 -29.90
N GLU A 541 -12.85 5.56 -30.87
CA GLU A 541 -13.87 6.21 -31.71
C GLU A 541 -15.14 6.49 -30.90
N PHE A 542 -15.60 5.51 -30.13
CA PHE A 542 -16.73 5.70 -29.21
C PHE A 542 -16.37 6.76 -28.15
N PHE A 543 -15.20 6.65 -27.54
CA PHE A 543 -14.75 7.57 -26.51
C PHE A 543 -14.70 9.00 -26.99
N THR A 544 -14.14 9.26 -28.18
CA THR A 544 -14.08 10.61 -28.78
C THR A 544 -15.46 11.23 -28.96
N ARG A 545 -16.40 10.46 -29.51
CA ARG A 545 -17.79 10.94 -29.71
C ARG A 545 -18.47 11.28 -28.37
N VAL A 546 -18.27 10.47 -27.34
CA VAL A 546 -18.82 10.79 -26.01
C VAL A 546 -18.14 12.04 -25.43
N LEU A 547 -16.83 12.15 -25.54
CA LEU A 547 -16.09 13.31 -25.04
C LEU A 547 -16.55 14.62 -25.70
N GLU A 548 -16.92 14.61 -26.99
CA GLU A 548 -17.47 15.77 -27.67
C GLU A 548 -18.76 16.27 -27.02
N ASN A 549 -19.63 15.37 -26.58
CA ASN A 549 -20.85 15.74 -25.85
C ASN A 549 -20.55 16.39 -24.50
N TYR A 550 -19.41 16.04 -23.87
CA TYR A 550 -18.93 16.63 -22.63
C TYR A 550 -17.98 17.80 -22.83
N GLY A 551 -17.85 18.29 -24.06
CA GLY A 551 -17.12 19.52 -24.38
C GLY A 551 -15.65 19.36 -24.68
N PHE A 552 -15.14 18.16 -24.89
CA PHE A 552 -13.77 17.90 -25.30
C PHE A 552 -13.70 17.50 -26.78
N VAL A 553 -12.68 18.00 -27.44
CA VAL A 553 -12.36 17.61 -28.84
C VAL A 553 -10.89 17.20 -28.93
N PRO A 554 -10.53 16.28 -29.84
CA PRO A 554 -9.13 16.06 -30.17
C PRO A 554 -8.48 17.38 -30.64
N ILE A 555 -7.25 17.65 -30.25
CA ILE A 555 -6.52 18.82 -30.75
C ILE A 555 -6.31 18.70 -32.27
N THR A 556 -6.19 19.84 -32.93
CA THR A 556 -5.89 19.84 -34.38
C THR A 556 -4.50 19.29 -34.67
N THR A 557 -4.28 18.79 -35.88
CA THR A 557 -2.93 18.31 -36.30
C THR A 557 -1.90 19.42 -36.19
N GLN A 558 -2.27 20.67 -36.46
CA GLN A 558 -1.38 21.82 -36.31
C GLN A 558 -1.00 22.05 -34.84
N GLU A 559 -1.96 21.97 -33.88
CA GLU A 559 -1.69 22.06 -32.45
C GLU A 559 -0.80 20.88 -32.00
N ALA A 560 -1.11 19.66 -32.44
CA ALA A 560 -0.32 18.47 -32.14
C ALA A 560 1.14 18.63 -32.59
N ASN A 561 1.37 19.01 -33.81
CA ASN A 561 2.70 19.26 -34.38
C ASN A 561 3.47 20.33 -33.60
N SER A 562 2.79 21.41 -33.18
CA SER A 562 3.42 22.46 -32.37
C SER A 562 3.85 21.95 -30.96
N MET A 563 3.22 20.90 -30.50
CA MET A 563 3.55 20.20 -29.22
C MET A 563 4.51 19.02 -29.45
N GLY A 564 4.97 18.76 -30.69
CA GLY A 564 5.87 17.66 -31.00
C GLY A 564 5.19 16.29 -31.12
N PHE A 565 3.90 16.26 -31.42
CA PHE A 565 3.13 15.03 -31.67
C PHE A 565 2.61 14.99 -33.08
N PRO A 566 2.59 13.81 -33.74
CA PRO A 566 2.09 13.71 -35.13
C PRO A 566 0.58 14.03 -35.24
N GLN A 567 -0.19 13.69 -34.24
CA GLN A 567 -1.65 13.86 -34.19
C GLN A 567 -2.17 13.87 -32.76
N ALA A 568 -3.47 14.13 -32.59
CA ALA A 568 -4.09 14.18 -31.27
C ALA A 568 -4.17 12.82 -30.56
N ILE A 569 -4.44 11.76 -31.34
CA ILE A 569 -4.53 10.37 -30.87
C ILE A 569 -3.64 9.57 -31.79
N GLY A 570 -2.55 9.02 -31.28
CA GLY A 570 -1.57 8.32 -32.11
C GLY A 570 -0.96 7.10 -31.40
N SER A 571 -0.29 6.29 -32.17
CA SER A 571 0.33 5.07 -31.69
C SER A 571 1.66 5.33 -30.99
N PHE A 572 2.05 4.40 -30.12
CA PHE A 572 3.42 4.40 -29.58
C PHE A 572 4.47 4.04 -30.64
N GLU A 573 4.06 3.35 -31.71
CA GLU A 573 4.93 3.07 -32.87
C GLU A 573 5.34 4.37 -33.53
N ASP A 574 4.38 5.25 -33.88
CA ASP A 574 4.67 6.56 -34.49
C ASP A 574 5.59 7.40 -33.58
N LEU A 575 5.38 7.35 -32.27
CA LEU A 575 6.25 8.06 -31.32
C LEU A 575 7.64 7.44 -31.19
N PHE A 576 7.77 6.13 -31.38
CA PHE A 576 9.06 5.47 -31.38
C PHE A 576 9.88 5.87 -32.64
N ASP A 577 9.23 5.88 -33.78
CA ASP A 577 9.87 6.29 -35.04
C ASP A 577 10.30 7.77 -34.96
N ASN A 578 9.44 8.66 -34.48
CA ASN A 578 9.82 10.06 -34.23
C ASN A 578 10.99 10.20 -33.26
N MET A 579 11.03 9.39 -32.19
CA MET A 579 12.16 9.39 -31.25
C MET A 579 13.46 8.97 -31.97
N MET A 580 13.40 7.95 -32.82
CA MET A 580 14.57 7.45 -33.54
C MET A 580 15.07 8.48 -34.56
N ASP A 581 14.16 9.14 -35.24
CA ASP A 581 14.49 10.24 -36.20
C ASP A 581 15.12 11.43 -35.47
N ASP A 582 14.58 11.83 -34.32
CA ASP A 582 15.14 12.91 -33.48
C ASP A 582 16.55 12.56 -32.97
N ILE A 583 16.79 11.29 -32.62
CA ILE A 583 18.12 10.82 -32.21
C ILE A 583 19.08 10.82 -33.40
N HIS A 584 18.64 10.32 -34.59
CA HIS A 584 19.43 10.29 -35.81
C HIS A 584 19.82 11.70 -36.26
N ASN A 585 18.89 12.63 -36.18
CA ASN A 585 19.09 14.04 -36.58
C ASN A 585 19.75 14.88 -35.46
N ASN A 586 20.26 14.29 -34.38
CA ASN A 586 20.89 14.94 -33.22
C ASN A 586 20.01 15.97 -32.47
N LYS A 587 18.68 15.94 -32.68
CA LYS A 587 17.72 16.77 -31.93
C LYS A 587 17.50 16.24 -30.52
N LEU A 588 17.65 14.93 -30.32
CA LEU A 588 17.45 14.24 -29.03
C LEU A 588 18.68 13.42 -28.65
N LYS A 589 19.24 13.67 -27.46
CA LYS A 589 20.41 12.92 -26.97
C LYS A 589 19.96 11.60 -26.32
N LYS A 590 20.63 10.48 -26.65
CA LYS A 590 20.34 9.13 -26.11
C LYS A 590 20.24 9.07 -24.59
N PHE A 591 21.10 9.80 -23.86
CA PHE A 591 21.07 9.77 -22.41
C PHE A 591 19.77 10.32 -21.80
N ASN A 592 19.05 11.20 -22.49
CA ASN A 592 17.78 11.77 -22.05
C ASN A 592 16.68 10.71 -22.00
N VAL A 593 16.72 9.75 -22.90
CA VAL A 593 15.71 8.69 -23.06
C VAL A 593 16.16 7.36 -22.44
N GLY A 594 17.36 7.29 -21.84
CA GLY A 594 17.88 6.07 -21.25
C GLY A 594 18.09 4.96 -22.28
N LYS A 595 17.48 3.79 -22.04
CA LYS A 595 17.56 2.64 -22.97
C LYS A 595 16.39 2.58 -23.97
N ALA A 596 15.52 3.60 -24.04
CA ALA A 596 14.32 3.60 -24.86
C ALA A 596 14.57 3.27 -26.35
N TYR A 597 15.71 3.71 -26.90
CA TYR A 597 16.10 3.46 -28.31
C TYR A 597 16.48 2.00 -28.60
N ASN A 598 16.61 1.15 -27.57
CA ASN A 598 16.99 -0.27 -27.67
C ASN A 598 15.82 -1.21 -27.39
N LEU A 599 14.60 -0.87 -27.82
CA LEU A 599 13.46 -1.78 -27.71
C LEU A 599 13.73 -3.06 -28.51
N THR A 600 13.63 -4.20 -27.84
CA THR A 600 13.64 -5.52 -28.49
C THR A 600 12.35 -5.71 -29.31
N SER A 601 12.34 -6.69 -30.23
CA SER A 601 11.13 -7.03 -31.00
C SER A 601 9.96 -7.37 -30.08
N ASN A 602 10.19 -8.10 -28.98
CA ASN A 602 9.19 -8.46 -28.00
C ASN A 602 8.65 -7.22 -27.25
N GLU A 603 9.52 -6.30 -26.83
CA GLU A 603 9.11 -5.06 -26.19
C GLU A 603 8.33 -4.14 -27.15
N LYS A 604 8.65 -4.11 -28.44
CA LYS A 604 7.89 -3.39 -29.46
C LYS A 604 6.47 -3.94 -29.61
N ILE A 605 6.31 -5.28 -29.69
CA ILE A 605 4.99 -5.92 -29.78
C ILE A 605 4.10 -5.50 -28.62
N ILE A 606 4.63 -5.43 -27.40
CA ILE A 606 3.87 -5.02 -26.21
C ILE A 606 3.59 -3.51 -26.24
N SER A 607 4.62 -2.72 -26.52
CA SER A 607 4.56 -1.26 -26.47
C SER A 607 3.60 -0.68 -27.51
N PHE A 608 3.64 -1.20 -28.75
CA PHE A 608 2.90 -0.65 -29.89
C PHE A 608 1.39 -1.02 -29.90
N LEU A 609 0.95 -1.79 -28.91
CA LEU A 609 -0.49 -1.92 -28.62
C LEU A 609 -1.08 -0.66 -27.99
N ASN A 610 -0.25 0.27 -27.51
CA ASN A 610 -0.70 1.47 -26.82
C ASN A 610 -0.87 2.65 -27.76
N ASN A 611 -1.83 3.50 -27.42
CA ASN A 611 -2.01 4.84 -27.95
C ASN A 611 -1.76 5.89 -26.85
N TYR A 612 -1.35 7.08 -27.30
CA TYR A 612 -1.45 8.32 -26.53
C TYR A 612 -2.61 9.16 -27.06
N PHE A 613 -3.12 10.08 -26.22
CA PHE A 613 -4.19 10.99 -26.63
C PHE A 613 -4.06 12.36 -25.97
N ILE A 614 -4.52 13.39 -26.68
CA ILE A 614 -4.58 14.78 -26.24
C ILE A 614 -5.92 15.37 -26.70
N TYR A 615 -6.83 15.61 -25.73
CA TYR A 615 -8.09 16.31 -25.94
C TYR A 615 -8.04 17.68 -25.30
N LYS A 616 -8.75 18.64 -25.91
CA LYS A 616 -8.88 20.02 -25.41
C LYS A 616 -10.33 20.29 -25.05
N LYS A 617 -10.56 20.87 -23.87
CA LYS A 617 -11.89 21.30 -23.48
C LYS A 617 -12.24 22.63 -24.14
N VAL A 618 -13.24 22.64 -25.02
CA VAL A 618 -13.65 23.81 -25.81
C VAL A 618 -14.96 24.44 -25.33
N ARG A 619 -15.78 23.68 -24.62
CA ARG A 619 -17.06 24.17 -24.06
C ARG A 619 -17.35 23.52 -22.71
N ASN A 620 -18.31 24.06 -21.95
CA ASN A 620 -18.66 23.59 -20.60
C ASN A 620 -20.16 23.24 -20.52
N PRO A 621 -20.61 22.12 -21.10
CA PRO A 621 -21.99 21.66 -20.98
C PRO A 621 -22.29 21.26 -19.52
N ASN A 622 -23.60 21.12 -19.20
CA ASN A 622 -24.02 20.59 -17.90
C ASN A 622 -23.78 19.07 -17.84
N ALA A 623 -22.56 18.69 -17.46
CA ALA A 623 -22.12 17.30 -17.44
C ALA A 623 -22.95 16.44 -16.46
N LYS A 624 -23.43 17.03 -15.35
CA LYS A 624 -24.32 16.34 -14.40
C LYS A 624 -25.62 15.92 -15.09
N GLU A 625 -26.32 16.86 -15.72
CA GLU A 625 -27.59 16.63 -16.41
C GLU A 625 -27.43 15.60 -17.54
N ILE A 626 -26.36 15.72 -18.34
CA ILE A 626 -26.07 14.75 -19.42
C ILE A 626 -25.90 13.34 -18.83
N THR A 627 -25.11 13.21 -17.77
CA THR A 627 -24.85 11.92 -17.13
C THR A 627 -26.11 11.32 -16.50
N ASP A 628 -26.85 12.12 -15.73
CA ASP A 628 -28.06 11.69 -15.03
C ASP A 628 -29.13 11.22 -16.06
N ASN A 629 -29.31 11.92 -17.17
CA ASN A 629 -30.21 11.52 -18.26
C ASN A 629 -29.76 10.20 -18.93
N ILE A 630 -28.47 10.01 -19.19
CA ILE A 630 -27.95 8.78 -19.81
C ILE A 630 -28.08 7.58 -18.86
N LEU A 631 -27.86 7.78 -17.58
CA LEU A 631 -27.95 6.74 -16.57
C LEU A 631 -29.37 6.54 -16.03
N ASN A 632 -30.36 7.34 -16.47
CA ASN A 632 -31.75 7.34 -15.97
C ASN A 632 -31.81 7.49 -14.44
N ILE A 633 -30.94 8.32 -13.87
CA ILE A 633 -30.89 8.53 -12.43
C ILE A 633 -31.92 9.58 -12.05
N THR A 634 -32.95 9.18 -11.31
CA THR A 634 -33.91 10.10 -10.70
C THR A 634 -33.30 10.78 -9.47
N GLU A 635 -33.78 11.98 -9.10
CA GLU A 635 -33.26 12.68 -7.91
C GLU A 635 -33.40 11.84 -6.63
N GLN A 636 -34.45 11.03 -6.50
CA GLN A 636 -34.64 10.14 -5.36
C GLN A 636 -33.61 8.99 -5.33
N GLU A 637 -33.26 8.42 -6.47
CA GLU A 637 -32.22 7.37 -6.56
C GLU A 637 -30.83 7.94 -6.29
N ALA A 638 -30.59 9.19 -6.67
CA ALA A 638 -29.32 9.88 -6.38
C ALA A 638 -29.15 10.17 -4.87
N GLU A 639 -30.23 10.49 -4.15
CA GLU A 639 -30.22 10.65 -2.68
C GLU A 639 -30.07 9.30 -1.95
N LEU A 640 -30.74 8.25 -2.42
CA LEU A 640 -30.62 6.89 -1.86
C LEU A 640 -29.19 6.34 -2.02
N SER A 641 -28.58 6.53 -3.20
CA SER A 641 -27.19 6.12 -3.45
C SER A 641 -26.21 6.89 -2.58
N LYS A 642 -26.47 8.15 -2.29
CA LYS A 642 -25.67 8.97 -1.39
C LYS A 642 -25.74 8.46 0.05
N ASN A 643 -26.94 8.13 0.51
CA ASN A 643 -27.16 7.59 1.86
C ASN A 643 -26.58 6.18 2.03
N GLN A 644 -26.66 5.31 1.01
CA GLN A 644 -26.06 3.97 1.02
C GLN A 644 -24.52 4.02 1.02
N ASN A 645 -23.90 4.96 0.29
CA ASN A 645 -22.46 5.15 0.31
C ASN A 645 -21.97 5.71 1.65
N ASP A 646 -22.74 6.58 2.29
CA ASP A 646 -22.45 7.06 3.65
C ASP A 646 -22.61 5.95 4.71
N GLU A 647 -23.56 5.01 4.51
CA GLU A 647 -23.68 3.82 5.38
C GLU A 647 -22.58 2.78 5.14
N LEU A 648 -22.18 2.53 3.89
CA LEU A 648 -21.07 1.64 3.56
C LEU A 648 -19.73 2.16 4.10
N GLN A 649 -19.52 3.46 4.09
CA GLN A 649 -18.35 4.08 4.72
C GLN A 649 -18.39 3.95 6.25
N LYS A 650 -19.55 4.10 6.88
CA LYS A 650 -19.75 3.88 8.32
C LYS A 650 -19.60 2.42 8.75
N THR A 651 -19.84 1.46 7.86
CA THR A 651 -19.65 0.02 8.15
C THR A 651 -18.23 -0.45 7.95
N GLN A 652 -17.44 0.20 7.08
CA GLN A 652 -16.00 -0.08 6.95
C GLN A 652 -15.19 0.44 8.14
N ASP A 653 -15.65 1.50 8.80
CA ASP A 653 -15.03 2.06 10.01
C ASP A 653 -15.45 1.36 11.32
N LYS A 654 -16.42 0.44 11.28
CA LYS A 654 -16.79 -0.37 12.46
C LYS A 654 -15.94 -1.64 12.48
N PRO A 655 -15.21 -1.91 13.59
CA PRO A 655 -14.57 -3.19 13.77
C PRO A 655 -15.63 -4.28 13.72
N LYS A 656 -15.49 -5.26 12.83
CA LYS A 656 -16.37 -6.43 12.77
C LYS A 656 -16.28 -7.20 14.09
N THR A 657 -17.16 -6.92 15.01
CA THR A 657 -17.36 -7.73 16.21
C THR A 657 -17.97 -9.07 15.81
N ARG A 658 -17.11 -10.08 15.65
CA ARG A 658 -17.55 -11.46 15.53
C ARG A 658 -18.22 -11.86 16.85
N GLN A 659 -19.51 -12.20 16.81
CA GLN A 659 -20.17 -12.89 17.90
C GLN A 659 -19.51 -14.26 18.09
N VAL A 660 -18.72 -14.36 19.15
CA VAL A 660 -18.19 -15.66 19.61
C VAL A 660 -19.33 -16.40 20.29
N LYS A 661 -19.84 -17.44 19.65
CA LYS A 661 -20.73 -18.41 20.32
C LYS A 661 -19.99 -19.06 21.48
N LYS A 662 -20.41 -18.75 22.71
CA LYS A 662 -19.93 -19.39 23.92
C LYS A 662 -20.33 -20.86 23.94
N TYR A 663 -19.40 -21.75 23.68
CA TYR A 663 -19.54 -23.16 24.05
C TYR A 663 -19.21 -23.32 25.54
N LYS A 664 -20.25 -23.43 26.37
CA LYS A 664 -20.12 -23.90 27.76
C LYS A 664 -19.91 -25.40 27.73
N LYS A 665 -18.67 -25.89 27.87
CA LYS A 665 -18.39 -27.27 28.29
C LYS A 665 -18.45 -27.35 29.82
N LYS A 666 -19.45 -28.05 30.34
CA LYS A 666 -19.49 -28.50 31.74
C LYS A 666 -18.44 -29.60 31.91
N LEU A 667 -17.39 -29.32 32.64
CA LEU A 667 -16.50 -30.35 33.21
C LEU A 667 -17.19 -30.95 34.43
N LYS A 668 -17.52 -32.25 34.37
CA LYS A 668 -17.82 -33.09 35.55
C LYS A 668 -16.50 -33.63 36.08
N LEU A 669 -16.17 -33.29 37.33
CA LEU A 669 -15.13 -33.95 38.11
C LEU A 669 -15.65 -35.31 38.60
N PRO A 670 -14.88 -36.39 38.56
CA PRO A 670 -15.19 -37.63 39.25
C PRO A 670 -14.81 -37.54 40.74
N LYS A 671 -15.58 -38.24 41.54
CA LYS A 671 -15.40 -38.38 42.98
C LYS A 671 -14.09 -39.10 43.37
#